data_8c002be702eda838267c307473d7334f
#
_entry.id   8c002be702eda838267c307473d7334f
#
_cell.length_a   1.000
_cell.length_b   1.000
_cell.length_c   1.000
_cell.angle_alpha   90.00
_cell.angle_beta   90.00
_cell.angle_gamma   90.00
#
_symmetry.space_group_name_H-M   'P 1'
#
loop_
_entity.id
_entity.type
_entity.pdbx_description
1 polymer ?
#
loop_
_entity_poly.entity_id
_entity_poly.type
_entity_poly.pdbx_seq_one_letter_code
_entity_poly.pdbx_strand_id
1 'polypeptide(L)'
;MGSNFETRIRHVTAVLGPTNTGKTHLAIERMLGHQSGMIGLPLRLLAREVYDKISARVGADKVALITGEEKIRPERARYWVATVEAMPRDVAVDFLAVDEIQLCGDPERGHVFTDRLLNARGKEETLLLGAQTMREAISDLIPGANFISRPRLSKLTYQGEKKITRLPARSAVVAFSANEVYAIAELIRRQRGGAAVVLGALSPRTRNAQVELYQSGDVDFLVATDAIGMGLNLDVDHVAFAAVRKFDGQNHRNLTPSELGQIAGRAGRHMNDGTFGVTYSVPPLEADLVERLENHTFDSVKMLQWRNGELDFASVEALRNSLRTLPNEQRLVRARDADDVEVLELASRDPEIAGFATGPANVERLWDVCQVPDYRKISINAHAELVANLYKFLMGPEGRIPEDWFAKQVALSDRTDGDIDTLANRIAHIRTWTFVSNRSDWLKDPAHWQARTRQIEDQLSDALHECLTQRFVDRRTSALMKGMRDKDELNAEIREDGAIEVENHFVGRLKGFQFWPDTNAEDVHGKATRHAAAQVLSRELGMRARRVAAAKADAFKLSRDGQLLWRDEQIGQLVASDDPLKPSVVLQTDESLSAPDREKVQVRLDAWITETISEKLKPLVDLAGAEDLTGLARGIAFQIVENFGVLKRETVAEEIRSLDQPARATLRRYGVRFGAFNIFVPILLKPAAADLILTLWFLKHAGEHGLSTDKMPEPPRAGLTSTVADKATPEAFYRAAGFHLCGPRVVRIDILERLADLIRPLLAWRVDSPGDKVPAGATGDGGFTIVPEMMSILGCSPDELGEVLKSLGFWVERKTVTPAP
;
A
#
# COMPACT_ATOMS: atom_id res chain seq x y z
N MET A 1 -0.81 -39.00 -9.61
CA MET A 1 -1.87 -37.96 -9.42
C MET A 1 -2.17 -37.65 -7.95
N GLY A 2 -2.03 -38.59 -6.97
CA GLY A 2 -2.31 -38.31 -5.55
C GLY A 2 -1.34 -37.37 -4.83
N SER A 3 -0.03 -37.46 -5.10
CA SER A 3 0.97 -36.67 -4.35
C SER A 3 0.97 -35.17 -4.64
N ASN A 4 0.58 -34.77 -5.86
CA ASN A 4 0.52 -33.35 -6.22
C ASN A 4 -0.69 -32.64 -5.59
N PHE A 5 -1.78 -33.36 -5.34
CA PHE A 5 -3.00 -32.78 -4.76
C PHE A 5 -2.86 -32.53 -3.26
N GLU A 6 -2.24 -33.44 -2.51
CA GLU A 6 -1.99 -33.28 -1.07
C GLU A 6 -1.01 -32.15 -0.76
N THR A 7 -0.03 -31.92 -1.65
CA THR A 7 0.94 -30.82 -1.51
C THR A 7 0.28 -29.46 -1.76
N ARG A 8 -0.74 -29.39 -2.61
CA ARG A 8 -1.48 -28.13 -2.89
C ARG A 8 -2.27 -27.62 -1.69
N ILE A 9 -2.68 -28.46 -0.77
CA ILE A 9 -3.64 -28.13 0.31
C ILE A 9 -2.95 -27.69 1.60
N ARG A 10 -1.67 -28.03 1.80
CA ARG A 10 -0.98 -27.80 3.07
C ARG A 10 -0.78 -26.30 3.35
N HIS A 11 -1.33 -25.84 4.48
CA HIS A 11 -1.06 -24.53 5.10
C HIS A 11 -1.22 -23.31 4.17
N VAL A 12 -2.23 -23.33 3.28
CA VAL A 12 -2.51 -22.19 2.40
C VAL A 12 -3.52 -21.27 3.04
N THR A 13 -3.16 -19.99 3.16
CA THR A 13 -4.07 -18.93 3.62
C THR A 13 -4.19 -17.86 2.55
N ALA A 14 -5.39 -17.58 2.09
CA ALA A 14 -5.69 -16.49 1.18
C ALA A 14 -6.12 -15.24 1.95
N VAL A 15 -5.35 -14.18 1.87
CA VAL A 15 -5.66 -12.87 2.46
C VAL A 15 -6.24 -11.97 1.37
N LEU A 16 -7.54 -11.82 1.37
CA LEU A 16 -8.27 -11.17 0.31
C LEU A 16 -8.88 -9.84 0.78
N GLY A 17 -8.90 -8.87 -0.10
CA GLY A 17 -9.50 -7.57 0.17
C GLY A 17 -9.10 -6.53 -0.87
N PRO A 18 -9.71 -5.33 -0.83
CA PRO A 18 -9.40 -4.24 -1.74
C PRO A 18 -7.98 -3.71 -1.56
N THR A 19 -7.62 -2.73 -2.36
CA THR A 19 -6.38 -1.95 -2.16
C THR A 19 -6.40 -1.23 -0.81
N ASN A 20 -5.22 -0.88 -0.30
CA ASN A 20 -5.06 -0.16 0.98
C ASN A 20 -5.57 -0.92 2.23
N THR A 21 -5.30 -2.21 2.31
CA THR A 21 -5.67 -3.05 3.46
C THR A 21 -4.46 -3.63 4.20
N GLY A 22 -3.24 -3.26 3.80
CA GLY A 22 -2.00 -3.69 4.45
C GLY A 22 -1.65 -5.18 4.22
N LYS A 23 -2.15 -5.82 3.15
CA LYS A 23 -1.88 -7.23 2.84
C LYS A 23 -0.40 -7.54 2.70
N THR A 24 0.30 -6.77 1.86
CA THR A 24 1.73 -6.95 1.62
C THR A 24 2.55 -6.73 2.89
N HIS A 25 2.17 -5.75 3.72
CA HIS A 25 2.83 -5.54 5.02
C HIS A 25 2.63 -6.75 5.95
N LEU A 26 1.41 -7.30 6.03
CA LEU A 26 1.16 -8.52 6.77
C LEU A 26 2.05 -9.68 6.31
N ALA A 27 2.20 -9.87 4.98
CA ALA A 27 3.03 -10.93 4.44
C ALA A 27 4.51 -10.75 4.84
N ILE A 28 5.02 -9.52 4.80
CA ILE A 28 6.38 -9.19 5.23
C ILE A 28 6.56 -9.52 6.72
N GLU A 29 5.65 -9.08 7.59
CA GLU A 29 5.76 -9.36 9.03
C GLU A 29 5.71 -10.85 9.33
N ARG A 30 4.82 -11.59 8.65
CA ARG A 30 4.78 -13.05 8.81
C ARG A 30 6.03 -13.74 8.28
N MET A 31 6.52 -13.33 7.11
CA MET A 31 7.75 -13.86 6.54
C MET A 31 8.93 -13.71 7.49
N LEU A 32 9.08 -12.54 8.11
CA LEU A 32 10.17 -12.26 9.04
C LEU A 32 10.04 -13.03 10.38
N GLY A 33 8.85 -13.56 10.66
CA GLY A 33 8.62 -14.47 11.79
C GLY A 33 9.10 -15.91 11.58
N HIS A 34 9.39 -16.31 10.33
CA HIS A 34 9.91 -17.63 9.98
C HIS A 34 11.44 -17.59 9.80
N GLN A 35 12.09 -18.76 9.84
CA GLN A 35 13.54 -18.84 9.67
C GLN A 35 13.98 -18.52 8.25
N SER A 36 13.13 -18.86 7.27
CA SER A 36 13.34 -18.56 5.87
C SER A 36 12.01 -18.20 5.20
N GLY A 37 12.06 -17.34 4.19
CA GLY A 37 10.83 -16.93 3.50
C GLY A 37 11.09 -16.42 2.10
N MET A 38 10.03 -16.47 1.28
CA MET A 38 10.02 -15.93 -0.08
C MET A 38 8.74 -15.15 -0.30
N ILE A 39 8.85 -13.98 -0.95
CA ILE A 39 7.71 -13.19 -1.39
C ILE A 39 7.82 -12.88 -2.88
N GLY A 40 6.79 -13.27 -3.64
CA GLY A 40 6.64 -12.94 -5.05
C GLY A 40 5.74 -11.72 -5.22
N LEU A 41 6.24 -10.71 -5.91
CA LEU A 41 5.59 -9.41 -6.12
C LEU A 41 5.30 -9.18 -7.61
N PRO A 42 4.26 -8.43 -7.98
CA PRO A 42 3.83 -8.30 -9.37
C PRO A 42 4.75 -7.43 -10.20
N LEU A 43 5.56 -6.58 -9.58
CA LEU A 43 6.40 -5.60 -10.27
C LEU A 43 7.79 -5.49 -9.63
N ARG A 44 8.78 -5.26 -10.49
CA ARG A 44 10.19 -5.04 -10.12
C ARG A 44 10.35 -3.92 -9.10
N LEU A 45 9.63 -2.82 -9.27
CA LEU A 45 9.67 -1.68 -8.36
C LEU A 45 9.24 -2.06 -6.93
N LEU A 46 8.13 -2.79 -6.80
CA LEU A 46 7.67 -3.28 -5.50
C LEU A 46 8.66 -4.27 -4.89
N ALA A 47 9.23 -5.14 -5.72
CA ALA A 47 10.25 -6.08 -5.25
C ALA A 47 11.45 -5.33 -4.68
N ARG A 48 11.91 -4.28 -5.36
CA ARG A 48 13.01 -3.44 -4.87
C ARG A 48 12.64 -2.71 -3.57
N GLU A 49 11.47 -2.09 -3.50
CA GLU A 49 11.00 -1.41 -2.28
C GLU A 49 10.90 -2.36 -1.08
N VAL A 50 10.35 -3.56 -1.30
CA VAL A 50 10.24 -4.59 -0.26
C VAL A 50 11.61 -5.11 0.15
N TYR A 51 12.51 -5.34 -0.81
CA TYR A 51 13.90 -5.73 -0.54
C TYR A 51 14.61 -4.70 0.33
N ASP A 52 14.52 -3.41 -0.01
CA ASP A 52 15.16 -2.33 0.75
C ASP A 52 14.59 -2.26 2.18
N LYS A 53 13.27 -2.38 2.34
CA LYS A 53 12.61 -2.42 3.66
C LYS A 53 13.04 -3.60 4.52
N ILE A 54 13.14 -4.79 3.93
CA ILE A 54 13.55 -6.00 4.66
C ILE A 54 15.03 -5.92 4.98
N SER A 55 15.87 -5.52 4.02
CA SER A 55 17.32 -5.38 4.20
C SER A 55 17.68 -4.38 5.30
N ALA A 56 16.95 -3.29 5.42
CA ALA A 56 17.11 -2.32 6.51
C ALA A 56 16.80 -2.92 7.90
N ARG A 57 15.94 -3.94 7.97
CA ARG A 57 15.50 -4.57 9.24
C ARG A 57 16.35 -5.75 9.67
N VAL A 58 16.78 -6.59 8.74
CA VAL A 58 17.44 -7.85 9.05
C VAL A 58 18.89 -7.94 8.56
N GLY A 59 19.34 -6.96 7.80
CA GLY A 59 20.65 -6.91 7.17
C GLY A 59 20.62 -7.39 5.71
N ALA A 60 21.34 -6.71 4.83
CA ALA A 60 21.37 -7.01 3.39
C ALA A 60 22.03 -8.35 3.06
N ASP A 61 22.89 -8.87 3.95
CA ASP A 61 23.53 -10.18 3.83
C ASP A 61 22.58 -11.38 3.95
N LYS A 62 21.34 -11.15 4.44
CA LYS A 62 20.31 -12.17 4.64
C LYS A 62 19.17 -12.10 3.64
N VAL A 63 19.15 -11.09 2.77
CA VAL A 63 18.05 -10.86 1.84
C VAL A 63 18.55 -10.98 0.40
N ALA A 64 17.86 -11.80 -0.39
CA ALA A 64 18.07 -11.89 -1.83
C ALA A 64 17.00 -11.08 -2.58
N LEU A 65 17.40 -10.47 -3.70
CA LEU A 65 16.49 -9.86 -4.67
C LEU A 65 16.65 -10.56 -6.01
N ILE A 66 15.56 -11.11 -6.53
CA ILE A 66 15.54 -11.81 -7.81
C ILE A 66 14.45 -11.23 -8.71
N THR A 67 14.89 -10.55 -9.75
CA THR A 67 14.02 -10.06 -10.82
C THR A 67 14.60 -10.45 -12.18
N GLY A 68 13.89 -10.20 -13.27
CA GLY A 68 14.40 -10.47 -14.63
C GLY A 68 15.67 -9.67 -14.97
N GLU A 69 15.86 -8.52 -14.34
CA GLU A 69 16.91 -7.56 -14.68
C GLU A 69 17.86 -7.28 -13.49
N GLU A 70 17.61 -7.86 -12.32
CA GLU A 70 18.43 -7.65 -11.14
C GLU A 70 18.49 -8.93 -10.30
N LYS A 71 19.69 -9.36 -9.95
CA LYS A 71 19.93 -10.51 -9.10
C LYS A 71 20.93 -10.14 -8.00
N ILE A 72 20.46 -10.07 -6.76
CA ILE A 72 21.27 -9.92 -5.57
C ILE A 72 21.07 -11.20 -4.76
N ARG A 73 22.10 -12.04 -4.66
CA ARG A 73 22.02 -13.34 -3.98
C ARG A 73 23.20 -13.49 -3.01
N PRO A 74 23.08 -12.96 -1.78
CA PRO A 74 24.10 -13.21 -0.76
C PRO A 74 24.17 -14.71 -0.39
N GLU A 75 25.34 -15.19 0.00
CA GLU A 75 25.52 -16.58 0.41
C GLU A 75 24.66 -17.00 1.62
N ARG A 76 24.36 -16.03 2.49
CA ARG A 76 23.55 -16.22 3.72
C ARG A 76 22.09 -15.84 3.55
N ALA A 77 21.60 -15.73 2.31
CA ALA A 77 20.24 -15.35 2.05
C ALA A 77 19.23 -16.31 2.73
N ARG A 78 18.38 -15.76 3.58
CA ARG A 78 17.25 -16.46 4.22
C ARG A 78 15.91 -15.99 3.67
N TYR A 79 15.85 -14.72 3.31
CA TYR A 79 14.65 -14.08 2.80
C TYR A 79 14.85 -13.73 1.32
N TRP A 80 13.86 -14.11 0.52
CA TRP A 80 13.90 -13.96 -0.92
C TRP A 80 12.78 -13.03 -1.35
N VAL A 81 13.14 -11.94 -1.97
CA VAL A 81 12.20 -11.01 -2.59
C VAL A 81 12.35 -11.17 -4.09
N ALA A 82 11.27 -11.48 -4.77
CA ALA A 82 11.31 -11.71 -6.21
C ALA A 82 10.11 -11.10 -6.92
N THR A 83 10.23 -10.85 -8.23
CA THR A 83 9.04 -10.77 -9.05
C THR A 83 8.46 -12.17 -9.23
N VAL A 84 7.13 -12.28 -9.37
CA VAL A 84 6.44 -13.60 -9.45
C VAL A 84 7.03 -14.45 -10.58
N GLU A 85 7.38 -13.83 -11.71
CA GLU A 85 8.02 -14.49 -12.86
C GLU A 85 9.40 -15.04 -12.52
N ALA A 86 10.17 -14.31 -11.72
CA ALA A 86 11.55 -14.64 -11.38
C ALA A 86 11.70 -15.42 -10.08
N MET A 87 10.60 -15.80 -9.43
CA MET A 87 10.66 -16.61 -8.19
C MET A 87 11.42 -17.91 -8.42
N PRO A 88 12.52 -18.18 -7.67
CA PRO A 88 13.25 -19.43 -7.75
C PRO A 88 12.35 -20.64 -7.44
N ARG A 89 12.46 -21.70 -8.23
CA ARG A 89 11.72 -22.97 -8.01
C ARG A 89 12.52 -23.98 -7.20
N ASP A 90 13.83 -23.80 -7.19
CA ASP A 90 14.83 -24.66 -6.53
C ASP A 90 15.08 -24.29 -5.07
N VAL A 91 14.55 -23.19 -4.60
CA VAL A 91 14.74 -22.71 -3.23
C VAL A 91 13.52 -23.07 -2.37
N ALA A 92 13.73 -23.99 -1.46
CA ALA A 92 12.72 -24.39 -0.48
C ALA A 92 12.80 -23.50 0.76
N VAL A 93 11.70 -22.82 1.10
CA VAL A 93 11.58 -21.89 2.23
C VAL A 93 10.46 -22.31 3.18
N ASP A 94 10.47 -21.84 4.42
CA ASP A 94 9.44 -22.16 5.41
C ASP A 94 8.16 -21.37 5.13
N PHE A 95 8.29 -20.09 4.76
CA PHE A 95 7.19 -19.22 4.40
C PHE A 95 7.25 -18.81 2.93
N LEU A 96 6.12 -18.84 2.25
CA LEU A 96 6.00 -18.35 0.88
C LEU A 96 4.77 -17.46 0.72
N ALA A 97 4.94 -16.28 0.10
CA ALA A 97 3.85 -15.41 -0.25
C ALA A 97 3.84 -15.05 -1.74
N VAL A 98 2.64 -14.95 -2.32
CA VAL A 98 2.43 -14.43 -3.68
C VAL A 98 1.44 -13.27 -3.59
N ASP A 99 1.86 -12.09 -4.04
CA ASP A 99 1.04 -10.89 -4.01
C ASP A 99 0.31 -10.66 -5.34
N GLU A 100 -0.83 -9.97 -5.27
CA GLU A 100 -1.70 -9.59 -6.40
C GLU A 100 -2.17 -10.81 -7.24
N ILE A 101 -2.59 -11.89 -6.56
CA ILE A 101 -2.98 -13.15 -7.22
C ILE A 101 -4.15 -13.02 -8.20
N GLN A 102 -4.95 -11.93 -8.17
CA GLN A 102 -5.96 -11.69 -9.20
C GLN A 102 -5.35 -11.54 -10.61
N LEU A 103 -4.06 -11.30 -10.71
CA LEU A 103 -3.33 -11.34 -11.98
C LEU A 103 -3.30 -12.74 -12.62
N CYS A 104 -3.72 -13.81 -11.92
CA CYS A 104 -3.97 -15.11 -12.55
C CYS A 104 -4.99 -15.04 -13.71
N GLY A 105 -5.89 -14.05 -13.71
CA GLY A 105 -6.82 -13.79 -14.81
C GLY A 105 -6.26 -12.95 -15.95
N ASP A 106 -5.06 -12.38 -15.81
CA ASP A 106 -4.44 -11.52 -16.81
C ASP A 106 -4.07 -12.30 -18.08
N PRO A 107 -4.45 -11.82 -19.28
CA PRO A 107 -4.23 -12.56 -20.53
C PRO A 107 -2.75 -12.82 -20.88
N GLU A 108 -1.84 -11.90 -20.50
CA GLU A 108 -0.41 -12.00 -20.83
C GLU A 108 0.38 -12.72 -19.73
N ARG A 109 0.21 -12.29 -18.48
CA ARG A 109 1.02 -12.72 -17.33
C ARG A 109 0.36 -13.78 -16.45
N GLY A 110 -0.94 -13.98 -16.63
CA GLY A 110 -1.75 -14.77 -15.70
C GLY A 110 -1.29 -16.21 -15.54
N HIS A 111 -0.76 -16.82 -16.58
CA HIS A 111 -0.28 -18.19 -16.53
C HIS A 111 0.87 -18.39 -15.54
N VAL A 112 1.75 -17.39 -15.37
CA VAL A 112 2.83 -17.47 -14.37
C VAL A 112 2.28 -17.36 -12.96
N PHE A 113 1.35 -16.42 -12.71
CA PHE A 113 0.70 -16.30 -11.41
C PHE A 113 -0.10 -17.56 -11.05
N THR A 114 -0.79 -18.14 -12.02
CA THR A 114 -1.53 -19.41 -11.85
C THR A 114 -0.59 -20.57 -11.53
N ASP A 115 0.56 -20.66 -12.18
CA ASP A 115 1.58 -21.65 -11.84
C ASP A 115 2.03 -21.52 -10.36
N ARG A 116 2.30 -20.29 -9.91
CA ARG A 116 2.68 -20.04 -8.51
C ARG A 116 1.53 -20.32 -7.54
N LEU A 117 0.31 -19.92 -7.89
CA LEU A 117 -0.89 -20.23 -7.11
C LEU A 117 -1.08 -21.74 -6.93
N LEU A 118 -0.87 -22.52 -7.96
CA LEU A 118 -1.07 -23.98 -7.93
C LEU A 118 0.11 -24.74 -7.31
N ASN A 119 1.35 -24.33 -7.60
CA ASN A 119 2.53 -25.16 -7.39
C ASN A 119 3.53 -24.59 -6.35
N ALA A 120 3.54 -23.29 -6.07
CA ALA A 120 4.50 -22.72 -5.12
C ALA A 120 3.98 -22.84 -3.68
N ARG A 121 4.80 -23.46 -2.81
CA ARG A 121 4.43 -23.69 -1.40
C ARG A 121 5.62 -23.44 -0.47
N GLY A 122 5.33 -22.78 0.67
CA GLY A 122 6.22 -22.81 1.83
C GLY A 122 6.08 -24.13 2.58
N LYS A 123 7.12 -24.53 3.27
CA LYS A 123 7.09 -25.76 4.09
C LYS A 123 6.11 -25.67 5.24
N GLU A 124 6.04 -24.49 5.88
CA GLU A 124 5.21 -24.25 7.06
C GLU A 124 3.96 -23.43 6.72
N GLU A 125 4.10 -22.44 5.82
CA GLU A 125 3.02 -21.54 5.49
C GLU A 125 3.11 -21.00 4.06
N THR A 126 1.95 -20.92 3.40
CA THR A 126 1.80 -20.25 2.10
C THR A 126 0.72 -19.18 2.20
N LEU A 127 1.04 -17.96 1.82
CA LEU A 127 0.14 -16.82 1.85
C LEU A 127 -0.18 -16.34 0.42
N LEU A 128 -1.45 -16.32 0.06
CA LEU A 128 -1.92 -15.80 -1.21
C LEU A 128 -2.62 -14.45 -0.97
N LEU A 129 -2.07 -13.37 -1.52
CA LEU A 129 -2.58 -12.02 -1.29
C LEU A 129 -3.26 -11.49 -2.55
N GLY A 130 -4.45 -10.93 -2.41
CA GLY A 130 -5.12 -10.38 -3.58
C GLY A 130 -6.51 -9.81 -3.34
N ALA A 131 -7.23 -9.64 -4.44
CA ALA A 131 -8.60 -9.14 -4.43
C ALA A 131 -9.60 -10.23 -4.01
N GLN A 132 -10.73 -9.79 -3.44
CA GLN A 132 -11.82 -10.68 -3.03
C GLN A 132 -12.39 -11.49 -4.20
N THR A 133 -12.26 -11.01 -5.42
CA THR A 133 -12.67 -11.67 -6.67
C THR A 133 -12.05 -13.04 -6.89
N MET A 134 -10.95 -13.37 -6.22
CA MET A 134 -10.25 -14.65 -6.32
C MET A 134 -10.81 -15.74 -5.41
N ARG A 135 -11.71 -15.40 -4.49
CA ARG A 135 -12.17 -16.32 -3.44
C ARG A 135 -12.73 -17.63 -3.99
N GLU A 136 -13.62 -17.54 -4.96
CA GLU A 136 -14.25 -18.74 -5.56
C GLU A 136 -13.22 -19.61 -6.29
N ALA A 137 -12.38 -18.98 -7.11
CA ALA A 137 -11.36 -19.70 -7.88
C ALA A 137 -10.37 -20.44 -6.95
N ILE A 138 -9.95 -19.78 -5.85
CA ILE A 138 -9.06 -20.43 -4.87
C ILE A 138 -9.79 -21.57 -4.13
N SER A 139 -11.05 -21.36 -3.75
CA SER A 139 -11.85 -22.40 -3.07
C SER A 139 -12.00 -23.66 -3.92
N ASP A 140 -12.17 -23.50 -5.23
CA ASP A 140 -12.33 -24.63 -6.16
C ASP A 140 -10.98 -25.32 -6.46
N LEU A 141 -9.90 -24.55 -6.64
CA LEU A 141 -8.59 -25.08 -7.03
C LEU A 141 -7.73 -25.56 -5.85
N ILE A 142 -7.96 -25.02 -4.66
CA ILE A 142 -7.25 -25.35 -3.43
C ILE A 142 -8.25 -25.64 -2.31
N PRO A 143 -8.94 -26.79 -2.36
CA PRO A 143 -9.87 -27.17 -1.31
C PRO A 143 -9.17 -27.21 0.06
N GLY A 144 -9.74 -26.52 1.05
CA GLY A 144 -9.13 -26.42 2.37
C GLY A 144 -8.23 -25.19 2.59
N ALA A 145 -8.11 -24.29 1.64
CA ALA A 145 -7.46 -23.01 1.86
C ALA A 145 -8.23 -22.18 2.90
N ASN A 146 -7.49 -21.56 3.83
CA ASN A 146 -8.07 -20.64 4.79
C ASN A 146 -8.25 -19.26 4.16
N PHE A 147 -9.31 -18.55 4.54
CA PHE A 147 -9.60 -17.22 4.00
C PHE A 147 -9.62 -16.16 5.08
N ILE A 148 -8.80 -15.15 4.92
CA ILE A 148 -8.83 -13.94 5.75
C ILE A 148 -9.31 -12.78 4.87
N SER A 149 -10.44 -12.18 5.23
CA SER A 149 -10.95 -11.00 4.54
C SER A 149 -10.51 -9.73 5.28
N ARG A 150 -9.98 -8.77 4.54
CA ARG A 150 -9.56 -7.47 5.08
C ARG A 150 -10.38 -6.36 4.42
N PRO A 151 -11.21 -5.65 5.18
CA PRO A 151 -11.91 -4.49 4.67
C PRO A 151 -10.93 -3.33 4.42
N ARG A 152 -11.29 -2.42 3.53
CA ARG A 152 -10.54 -1.19 3.31
C ARG A 152 -10.56 -0.31 4.56
N LEU A 153 -9.44 0.34 4.85
CA LEU A 153 -9.27 1.16 6.05
C LEU A 153 -9.91 2.55 5.92
N SER A 154 -10.03 3.08 4.70
CA SER A 154 -10.60 4.40 4.40
C SER A 154 -11.82 4.28 3.48
N LYS A 155 -12.67 5.31 3.44
CA LYS A 155 -13.78 5.37 2.49
C LYS A 155 -13.30 5.81 1.12
N LEU A 156 -13.97 5.33 0.08
CA LEU A 156 -13.81 5.80 -1.28
C LEU A 156 -15.17 6.36 -1.74
N THR A 157 -15.18 7.61 -2.23
CA THR A 157 -16.45 8.29 -2.56
C THR A 157 -16.39 8.89 -3.96
N TYR A 158 -17.44 8.70 -4.74
CA TYR A 158 -17.58 9.27 -6.06
C TYR A 158 -17.95 10.75 -6.00
N GLN A 159 -17.25 11.60 -6.76
CA GLN A 159 -17.47 13.05 -6.80
C GLN A 159 -17.99 13.58 -8.15
N GLY A 160 -18.52 12.68 -8.97
CA GLY A 160 -19.07 13.06 -10.27
C GLY A 160 -18.03 13.50 -11.29
N GLU A 161 -18.47 14.40 -12.18
CA GLU A 161 -17.69 14.90 -13.30
C GLU A 161 -17.08 16.27 -12.98
N LYS A 162 -15.79 16.46 -13.30
CA LYS A 162 -15.10 17.75 -13.12
C LYS A 162 -14.20 18.09 -14.31
N LYS A 163 -14.04 19.38 -14.60
CA LYS A 163 -13.00 19.85 -15.53
C LYS A 163 -11.62 19.57 -14.94
N ILE A 164 -10.66 19.15 -15.77
CA ILE A 164 -9.28 18.89 -15.36
C ILE A 164 -8.71 20.10 -14.60
N THR A 165 -9.01 21.30 -15.03
CA THR A 165 -8.55 22.55 -14.42
C THR A 165 -9.18 22.88 -13.06
N ARG A 166 -10.25 22.16 -12.68
CA ARG A 166 -10.98 22.33 -11.40
C ARG A 166 -10.80 21.14 -10.46
N LEU A 167 -9.95 20.19 -10.82
CA LEU A 167 -9.62 19.09 -9.92
C LEU A 167 -8.93 19.62 -8.65
N PRO A 168 -9.15 19.00 -7.50
CA PRO A 168 -8.47 19.40 -6.27
C PRO A 168 -6.96 19.16 -6.40
N ALA A 169 -6.16 19.82 -5.56
CA ALA A 169 -4.75 19.47 -5.39
C ALA A 169 -4.62 18.00 -4.96
N ARG A 170 -3.45 17.42 -5.10
CA ARG A 170 -3.19 16.00 -4.81
C ARG A 170 -4.05 15.03 -5.62
N SER A 171 -4.39 15.42 -6.87
CA SER A 171 -5.13 14.58 -7.80
C SER A 171 -4.24 13.80 -8.74
N ALA A 172 -4.65 12.55 -9.01
CA ALA A 172 -4.13 11.76 -10.13
C ALA A 172 -5.15 11.72 -11.27
N VAL A 173 -4.72 12.07 -12.47
CA VAL A 173 -5.54 11.98 -13.69
C VAL A 173 -5.08 10.77 -14.49
N VAL A 174 -6.01 9.89 -14.84
CA VAL A 174 -5.70 8.60 -15.49
C VAL A 174 -6.23 8.58 -16.91
N ALA A 175 -5.33 8.30 -17.86
CA ALA A 175 -5.61 8.07 -19.28
C ALA A 175 -4.88 6.80 -19.76
N PHE A 176 -5.16 6.30 -20.97
CA PHE A 176 -4.66 4.98 -21.38
C PHE A 176 -3.77 5.02 -22.63
N SER A 177 -3.38 6.20 -23.06
CA SER A 177 -2.34 6.38 -24.06
C SER A 177 -1.29 7.41 -23.61
N ALA A 178 -0.05 7.25 -24.07
CA ALA A 178 1.01 8.21 -23.77
C ALA A 178 0.67 9.62 -24.29
N ASN A 179 0.07 9.70 -25.47
CA ASN A 179 -0.33 10.96 -26.09
C ASN A 179 -1.38 11.70 -25.25
N GLU A 180 -2.39 10.99 -24.74
CA GLU A 180 -3.40 11.59 -23.85
C GLU A 180 -2.77 12.06 -22.53
N VAL A 181 -1.90 11.24 -21.93
CA VAL A 181 -1.17 11.60 -20.71
C VAL A 181 -0.35 12.87 -20.94
N TYR A 182 0.38 12.97 -22.05
CA TYR A 182 1.18 14.16 -22.36
C TYR A 182 0.31 15.38 -22.64
N ALA A 183 -0.81 15.22 -23.37
CA ALA A 183 -1.75 16.30 -23.62
C ALA A 183 -2.37 16.85 -22.32
N ILE A 184 -2.76 15.97 -21.42
CA ILE A 184 -3.32 16.34 -20.10
C ILE A 184 -2.24 17.03 -19.25
N ALA A 185 -1.02 16.47 -19.18
CA ALA A 185 0.07 17.05 -18.43
C ALA A 185 0.44 18.45 -18.94
N GLU A 186 0.45 18.65 -20.27
CA GLU A 186 0.68 19.97 -20.88
C GLU A 186 -0.45 20.96 -20.55
N LEU A 187 -1.71 20.50 -20.56
CA LEU A 187 -2.86 21.33 -20.16
C LEU A 187 -2.74 21.78 -18.69
N ILE A 188 -2.38 20.86 -17.79
CA ILE A 188 -2.18 21.15 -16.37
C ILE A 188 -0.99 22.09 -16.19
N ARG A 189 0.11 21.89 -16.91
CA ARG A 189 1.27 22.79 -16.86
C ARG A 189 0.90 24.24 -17.15
N ARG A 190 0.13 24.46 -18.23
CA ARG A 190 -0.27 25.81 -18.66
C ARG A 190 -1.19 26.52 -17.67
N GLN A 191 -1.96 25.78 -16.87
CA GLN A 191 -3.01 26.37 -16.03
C GLN A 191 -2.78 26.22 -14.52
N ARG A 192 -1.99 25.23 -14.11
CA ARG A 192 -1.80 24.83 -12.71
C ARG A 192 -0.34 24.64 -12.29
N GLY A 193 0.62 25.05 -13.13
CA GLY A 193 2.04 25.06 -12.80
C GLY A 193 2.79 23.77 -13.13
N GLY A 194 2.15 22.62 -13.25
CA GLY A 194 2.83 21.38 -13.65
C GLY A 194 2.18 20.10 -13.16
N ALA A 195 2.62 19.01 -13.75
CA ALA A 195 2.21 17.67 -13.38
C ALA A 195 3.39 16.69 -13.50
N ALA A 196 3.49 15.76 -12.57
CA ALA A 196 4.33 14.59 -12.71
C ALA A 196 3.67 13.60 -13.68
N VAL A 197 4.49 12.88 -14.46
CA VAL A 197 4.01 11.94 -15.49
C VAL A 197 4.46 10.53 -15.17
N VAL A 198 3.53 9.58 -15.13
CA VAL A 198 3.80 8.16 -14.85
C VAL A 198 3.17 7.26 -15.91
N LEU A 199 4.03 6.63 -16.71
CA LEU A 199 3.65 5.66 -17.73
C LEU A 199 4.17 4.26 -17.38
N GLY A 200 3.49 3.23 -17.87
CA GLY A 200 3.94 1.85 -17.71
C GLY A 200 5.31 1.56 -18.32
N ALA A 201 5.62 2.24 -19.44
CA ALA A 201 6.89 2.09 -20.16
C ALA A 201 8.10 2.74 -19.46
N LEU A 202 7.88 3.65 -18.49
CA LEU A 202 8.97 4.31 -17.77
C LEU A 202 9.80 3.31 -16.95
N SER A 203 11.09 3.58 -16.84
CA SER A 203 11.96 2.85 -15.93
C SER A 203 11.50 3.03 -14.47
N PRO A 204 11.79 2.08 -13.58
CA PRO A 204 11.51 2.24 -12.15
C PRO A 204 12.12 3.51 -11.57
N ARG A 205 13.35 3.85 -11.98
CA ARG A 205 14.07 5.04 -11.53
C ARG A 205 13.38 6.33 -11.97
N THR A 206 13.04 6.47 -13.27
CA THR A 206 12.29 7.63 -13.79
C THR A 206 10.93 7.74 -13.11
N ARG A 207 10.24 6.61 -12.93
CA ARG A 207 8.93 6.57 -12.29
C ARG A 207 8.98 7.05 -10.84
N ASN A 208 9.98 6.59 -10.06
CA ASN A 208 10.17 7.03 -8.69
C ASN A 208 10.48 8.52 -8.61
N ALA A 209 11.35 9.03 -9.49
CA ALA A 209 11.67 10.45 -9.52
C ALA A 209 10.46 11.33 -9.87
N GLN A 210 9.58 10.88 -10.79
CA GLN A 210 8.32 11.58 -11.08
C GLN A 210 7.34 11.51 -9.89
N VAL A 211 7.28 10.36 -9.21
CA VAL A 211 6.47 10.20 -8.00
C VAL A 211 6.98 11.11 -6.89
N GLU A 212 8.28 11.24 -6.73
CA GLU A 212 8.90 12.12 -5.73
C GLU A 212 8.55 13.58 -5.95
N LEU A 213 8.56 14.08 -7.21
CA LEU A 213 8.09 15.43 -7.54
C LEU A 213 6.66 15.69 -7.08
N TYR A 214 5.80 14.66 -7.17
CA TYR A 214 4.41 14.76 -6.71
C TYR A 214 4.31 14.65 -5.18
N GLN A 215 5.09 13.76 -4.56
CA GLN A 215 5.06 13.55 -3.11
C GLN A 215 5.66 14.73 -2.33
N SER A 216 6.75 15.34 -2.84
CA SER A 216 7.36 16.54 -2.26
C SER A 216 6.46 17.78 -2.33
N GLY A 217 5.41 17.74 -3.17
CA GLY A 217 4.53 18.87 -3.41
C GLY A 217 5.10 19.91 -4.38
N ASP A 218 6.16 19.56 -5.13
CA ASP A 218 6.64 20.40 -6.23
C ASP A 218 5.61 20.52 -7.35
N VAL A 219 4.74 19.52 -7.48
CA VAL A 219 3.55 19.54 -8.33
C VAL A 219 2.35 18.94 -7.59
N ASP A 220 1.16 19.53 -7.80
CA ASP A 220 -0.09 19.09 -7.18
C ASP A 220 -0.79 17.96 -7.95
N PHE A 221 -0.35 17.69 -9.16
CA PHE A 221 -1.01 16.76 -10.07
C PHE A 221 -0.06 15.67 -10.55
N LEU A 222 -0.62 14.49 -10.65
CA LEU A 222 0.00 13.34 -11.29
C LEU A 222 -0.84 12.94 -12.49
N VAL A 223 -0.26 12.77 -13.67
CA VAL A 223 -0.95 12.21 -14.84
C VAL A 223 -0.34 10.85 -15.14
N ALA A 224 -1.17 9.83 -15.17
CA ALA A 224 -0.68 8.46 -15.27
C ALA A 224 -1.52 7.58 -16.18
N THR A 225 -0.94 6.47 -16.63
CA THR A 225 -1.70 5.34 -17.16
C THR A 225 -2.22 4.43 -16.04
N ASP A 226 -2.80 3.28 -16.36
CA ASP A 226 -3.17 2.24 -15.40
C ASP A 226 -1.97 1.74 -14.55
N ALA A 227 -0.75 2.10 -14.92
CA ALA A 227 0.44 1.89 -14.11
C ALA A 227 0.32 2.44 -12.67
N ILE A 228 -0.55 3.44 -12.44
CA ILE A 228 -0.87 3.93 -11.09
C ILE A 228 -1.56 2.85 -10.25
N GLY A 229 -2.35 1.99 -10.86
CA GLY A 229 -3.12 0.92 -10.19
C GLY A 229 -2.24 -0.13 -9.52
N MET A 230 -0.99 -0.30 -9.96
CA MET A 230 -0.08 -1.30 -9.44
C MET A 230 1.30 -0.71 -9.11
N GLY A 231 1.86 -1.11 -7.99
CA GLY A 231 3.27 -0.94 -7.71
C GLY A 231 3.78 0.44 -7.32
N LEU A 232 2.92 1.41 -7.15
CA LEU A 232 3.31 2.74 -6.69
C LEU A 232 2.82 3.00 -5.27
N ASN A 233 3.75 3.46 -4.45
CA ASN A 233 3.47 3.92 -3.10
C ASN A 233 3.12 5.41 -3.17
N LEU A 234 1.88 5.74 -3.51
CA LEU A 234 1.39 7.09 -3.76
C LEU A 234 0.35 7.50 -2.73
N ASP A 235 0.47 8.71 -2.24
CA ASP A 235 -0.56 9.39 -1.47
C ASP A 235 -1.34 10.31 -2.41
N VAL A 236 -2.49 9.81 -2.88
CA VAL A 236 -3.39 10.51 -3.78
C VAL A 236 -4.71 10.72 -3.07
N ASP A 237 -5.24 11.94 -3.08
CA ASP A 237 -6.52 12.23 -2.42
C ASP A 237 -7.70 12.05 -3.39
N HIS A 238 -7.46 12.30 -4.68
CA HIS A 238 -8.48 12.20 -5.70
C HIS A 238 -7.97 11.53 -6.97
N VAL A 239 -8.72 10.58 -7.52
CA VAL A 239 -8.45 9.96 -8.81
C VAL A 239 -9.51 10.38 -9.82
N ALA A 240 -9.09 10.98 -10.93
CA ALA A 240 -9.95 11.40 -12.02
C ALA A 240 -9.68 10.57 -13.28
N PHE A 241 -10.69 9.89 -13.80
CA PHE A 241 -10.59 9.16 -15.06
C PHE A 241 -10.80 10.12 -16.25
N ALA A 242 -9.77 10.31 -17.05
CA ALA A 242 -9.85 11.06 -18.30
C ALA A 242 -10.28 10.16 -19.49
N ALA A 243 -10.17 8.85 -19.32
CA ALA A 243 -10.68 7.83 -20.22
C ALA A 243 -11.11 6.61 -19.40
N VAL A 244 -12.03 5.80 -19.93
CA VAL A 244 -12.47 4.51 -19.36
C VAL A 244 -12.34 3.36 -20.36
N ARG A 245 -11.68 3.60 -21.47
CA ARG A 245 -11.35 2.60 -22.48
C ARG A 245 -9.85 2.47 -22.64
N LYS A 246 -9.38 1.24 -22.77
CA LYS A 246 -7.97 0.94 -23.02
C LYS A 246 -7.80 -0.04 -24.17
N PHE A 247 -6.63 -0.03 -24.78
CA PHE A 247 -6.18 -1.07 -25.69
C PHE A 247 -5.56 -2.20 -24.87
N ASP A 248 -6.05 -3.42 -25.04
CA ASP A 248 -5.61 -4.62 -24.28
C ASP A 248 -4.56 -5.47 -25.02
N GLY A 249 -3.90 -4.88 -25.99
CA GLY A 249 -2.97 -5.58 -26.88
C GLY A 249 -3.61 -6.06 -28.18
N GLN A 250 -4.95 -6.17 -28.25
CA GLN A 250 -5.67 -6.59 -29.45
C GLN A 250 -6.84 -5.67 -29.81
N ASN A 251 -7.63 -5.29 -28.81
CA ASN A 251 -8.85 -4.51 -29.01
C ASN A 251 -8.97 -3.36 -28.03
N HIS A 252 -9.67 -2.30 -28.46
CA HIS A 252 -10.12 -1.25 -27.55
C HIS A 252 -11.36 -1.73 -26.79
N ARG A 253 -11.27 -1.84 -25.47
CA ARG A 253 -12.37 -2.22 -24.59
C ARG A 253 -12.55 -1.27 -23.42
N ASN A 254 -13.72 -1.27 -22.83
CA ASN A 254 -13.95 -0.59 -21.58
C ASN A 254 -13.19 -1.29 -20.45
N LEU A 255 -12.81 -0.52 -19.44
CA LEU A 255 -12.28 -1.05 -18.20
C LEU A 255 -13.36 -1.85 -17.49
N THR A 256 -12.97 -2.94 -16.90
CA THR A 256 -13.85 -3.69 -16.01
C THR A 256 -14.06 -2.95 -14.69
N PRO A 257 -15.14 -3.19 -13.96
CA PRO A 257 -15.34 -2.60 -12.64
C PRO A 257 -14.19 -2.86 -11.67
N SER A 258 -13.54 -4.02 -11.75
CA SER A 258 -12.38 -4.36 -10.89
C SER A 258 -11.14 -3.55 -11.26
N GLU A 259 -10.90 -3.28 -12.56
CA GLU A 259 -9.80 -2.41 -13.01
C GLU A 259 -10.04 -0.96 -12.57
N LEU A 260 -11.26 -0.45 -12.76
CA LEU A 260 -11.64 0.86 -12.24
C LEU A 260 -11.46 0.94 -10.72
N GLY A 261 -11.91 -0.09 -10.00
CA GLY A 261 -11.78 -0.16 -8.53
C GLY A 261 -10.32 -0.24 -8.06
N GLN A 262 -9.45 -0.90 -8.82
CA GLN A 262 -8.02 -0.96 -8.51
C GLN A 262 -7.33 0.39 -8.67
N ILE A 263 -7.71 1.14 -9.71
CA ILE A 263 -7.18 2.48 -9.99
C ILE A 263 -7.79 3.50 -9.01
N ALA A 264 -9.12 3.57 -8.90
CA ALA A 264 -9.82 4.46 -7.97
C ALA A 264 -9.40 4.20 -6.51
N GLY A 265 -9.15 2.95 -6.18
CA GLY A 265 -8.69 2.52 -4.87
C GLY A 265 -7.33 3.06 -4.45
N ARG A 266 -6.60 3.74 -5.33
CA ARG A 266 -5.39 4.50 -4.99
C ARG A 266 -5.68 5.83 -4.32
N ALA A 267 -6.89 6.35 -4.49
CA ALA A 267 -7.31 7.53 -3.75
C ALA A 267 -7.55 7.18 -2.28
N GLY A 268 -7.03 7.98 -1.38
CA GLY A 268 -7.08 7.78 0.06
C GLY A 268 -6.16 6.68 0.53
N ARG A 269 -5.27 7.00 1.44
CA ARG A 269 -4.29 6.06 1.97
C ARG A 269 -4.31 6.01 3.47
N HIS A 270 -4.06 4.81 4.02
CA HIS A 270 -4.15 4.54 5.45
C HIS A 270 -5.53 4.93 5.99
N MET A 271 -5.61 6.04 6.69
CA MET A 271 -6.82 6.53 7.36
C MET A 271 -7.48 7.68 6.63
N ASN A 272 -6.85 8.22 5.59
CA ASN A 272 -7.41 9.32 4.82
C ASN A 272 -8.42 8.78 3.80
N ASP A 273 -9.62 9.33 3.82
CA ASP A 273 -10.65 9.01 2.84
C ASP A 273 -10.23 9.51 1.46
N GLY A 274 -10.55 8.72 0.44
CA GLY A 274 -10.24 9.03 -0.94
C GLY A 274 -11.48 9.35 -1.74
N THR A 275 -11.29 10.12 -2.80
CA THR A 275 -12.37 10.44 -3.73
C THR A 275 -11.98 10.05 -5.15
N PHE A 276 -12.97 9.73 -5.97
CA PHE A 276 -12.75 9.51 -7.39
C PHE A 276 -13.85 10.14 -8.23
N GLY A 277 -13.57 10.34 -9.49
CA GLY A 277 -14.53 10.93 -10.42
C GLY A 277 -14.07 10.77 -11.87
N VAL A 278 -14.78 11.40 -12.77
CA VAL A 278 -14.45 11.45 -14.19
C VAL A 278 -14.18 12.88 -14.63
N THR A 279 -13.43 13.04 -15.72
CA THR A 279 -13.30 14.35 -16.37
C THR A 279 -14.40 14.52 -17.41
N TYR A 280 -14.59 15.74 -17.92
CA TYR A 280 -15.60 16.05 -18.97
C TYR A 280 -15.42 15.27 -20.27
N SER A 281 -14.30 14.59 -20.46
CA SER A 281 -14.09 13.70 -21.60
C SER A 281 -14.77 12.34 -21.45
N VAL A 282 -15.25 12.01 -20.25
CA VAL A 282 -15.88 10.73 -19.92
C VAL A 282 -17.27 11.00 -19.36
N PRO A 283 -18.32 10.33 -19.85
CA PRO A 283 -19.65 10.44 -19.27
C PRO A 283 -19.63 10.05 -17.75
N PRO A 284 -20.53 10.65 -16.95
CA PRO A 284 -20.68 10.24 -15.55
C PRO A 284 -20.88 8.72 -15.44
N LEU A 285 -20.29 8.12 -14.42
CA LEU A 285 -20.44 6.69 -14.18
C LEU A 285 -21.88 6.37 -13.75
N GLU A 286 -22.36 5.21 -14.19
CA GLU A 286 -23.68 4.71 -13.80
C GLU A 286 -23.76 4.45 -12.28
N ALA A 287 -24.91 4.67 -11.67
CA ALA A 287 -25.09 4.57 -10.22
C ALA A 287 -24.73 3.18 -9.67
N ASP A 288 -25.11 2.12 -10.38
CA ASP A 288 -24.74 0.73 -10.02
C ASP A 288 -23.22 0.52 -10.00
N LEU A 289 -22.51 1.04 -11.02
CA LEU A 289 -21.07 0.97 -11.09
C LEU A 289 -20.42 1.77 -9.95
N VAL A 290 -20.94 2.96 -9.64
CA VAL A 290 -20.46 3.78 -8.52
C VAL A 290 -20.60 3.03 -7.20
N GLU A 291 -21.77 2.45 -6.93
CA GLU A 291 -22.01 1.68 -5.72
C GLU A 291 -21.05 0.47 -5.61
N ARG A 292 -20.81 -0.24 -6.70
CA ARG A 292 -19.84 -1.34 -6.76
C ARG A 292 -18.41 -0.88 -6.48
N LEU A 293 -18.02 0.29 -6.99
CA LEU A 293 -16.68 0.86 -6.76
C LEU A 293 -16.49 1.33 -5.31
N GLU A 294 -17.47 2.00 -4.74
CA GLU A 294 -17.45 2.49 -3.35
C GLU A 294 -17.44 1.34 -2.34
N ASN A 295 -18.24 0.30 -2.59
CA ASN A 295 -18.33 -0.88 -1.74
C ASN A 295 -17.28 -1.96 -2.07
N HIS A 296 -16.46 -1.75 -3.10
CA HIS A 296 -15.47 -2.72 -3.60
C HIS A 296 -16.07 -4.11 -3.91
N THR A 297 -17.26 -4.12 -4.50
CA THR A 297 -17.99 -5.34 -4.86
C THR A 297 -17.81 -5.63 -6.34
N PHE A 298 -16.99 -6.61 -6.67
CA PHE A 298 -16.66 -6.97 -8.05
C PHE A 298 -16.97 -8.43 -8.32
N ASP A 299 -17.23 -8.72 -9.59
CA ASP A 299 -17.51 -10.08 -10.04
C ASP A 299 -16.29 -10.97 -9.81
N SER A 300 -16.55 -12.22 -9.39
CA SER A 300 -15.51 -13.22 -9.18
C SER A 300 -14.79 -13.53 -10.49
N VAL A 301 -13.47 -13.73 -10.41
CA VAL A 301 -12.67 -14.21 -11.53
C VAL A 301 -13.13 -15.62 -11.87
N LYS A 302 -13.66 -15.80 -13.08
CA LYS A 302 -14.24 -17.08 -13.51
C LYS A 302 -13.19 -18.07 -13.96
N MET A 303 -12.23 -17.60 -14.74
CA MET A 303 -11.21 -18.42 -15.39
C MET A 303 -9.83 -17.86 -15.13
N LEU A 304 -8.87 -18.70 -14.80
CA LEU A 304 -7.45 -18.37 -14.64
C LEU A 304 -6.67 -18.81 -15.87
N GLN A 305 -5.73 -17.99 -16.30
CA GLN A 305 -4.85 -18.30 -17.42
C GLN A 305 -3.86 -19.39 -16.97
N TRP A 306 -3.80 -20.47 -17.69
CA TRP A 306 -2.92 -21.59 -17.38
C TRP A 306 -2.04 -21.96 -18.57
N ARG A 307 -0.80 -22.33 -18.33
CA ARG A 307 0.13 -22.90 -19.28
C ARG A 307 0.78 -24.14 -18.69
N ASN A 308 0.95 -25.17 -19.47
CA ASN A 308 1.64 -26.38 -19.00
C ASN A 308 3.07 -26.02 -18.55
N GLY A 309 3.40 -26.39 -17.34
CA GLY A 309 4.75 -26.23 -16.77
C GLY A 309 5.64 -27.46 -16.95
N GLU A 310 5.06 -28.61 -17.28
CA GLU A 310 5.78 -29.85 -17.57
C GLU A 310 6.06 -29.91 -19.07
N LEU A 311 7.18 -29.28 -19.49
CA LEU A 311 7.57 -29.16 -20.88
C LEU A 311 8.40 -30.37 -21.31
N ASP A 312 8.12 -30.87 -22.52
CA ASP A 312 8.86 -31.97 -23.14
C ASP A 312 9.89 -31.40 -24.12
N PHE A 313 11.16 -31.52 -23.77
CA PHE A 313 12.28 -31.03 -24.56
C PHE A 313 12.87 -32.10 -25.51
N ALA A 314 12.24 -33.23 -25.69
CA ALA A 314 12.76 -34.31 -26.58
C ALA A 314 12.96 -33.81 -28.02
N SER A 315 12.10 -32.93 -28.49
CA SER A 315 12.20 -32.23 -29.78
C SER A 315 11.42 -30.91 -29.75
N VAL A 316 11.65 -30.03 -30.73
CA VAL A 316 10.87 -28.80 -30.87
C VAL A 316 9.37 -29.08 -31.01
N GLU A 317 9.03 -30.17 -31.72
CA GLU A 317 7.62 -30.58 -31.88
C GLU A 317 7.02 -31.09 -30.55
N ALA A 318 7.77 -31.88 -29.77
CA ALA A 318 7.37 -32.33 -28.45
C ALA A 318 7.15 -31.12 -27.52
N LEU A 319 8.05 -30.16 -27.54
CA LEU A 319 7.93 -28.90 -26.78
C LEU A 319 6.65 -28.13 -27.18
N ARG A 320 6.39 -27.95 -28.46
CA ARG A 320 5.17 -27.31 -28.96
C ARG A 320 3.90 -28.04 -28.51
N ASN A 321 3.89 -29.35 -28.59
CA ASN A 321 2.76 -30.16 -28.16
C ASN A 321 2.53 -30.04 -26.66
N SER A 322 3.61 -30.04 -25.85
CA SER A 322 3.50 -29.82 -24.41
C SER A 322 3.00 -28.43 -24.04
N LEU A 323 3.40 -27.39 -24.78
CA LEU A 323 2.88 -26.01 -24.61
C LEU A 323 1.40 -25.86 -24.98
N ARG A 324 0.90 -26.68 -25.90
CA ARG A 324 -0.50 -26.68 -26.36
C ARG A 324 -1.41 -27.56 -25.51
N THR A 325 -0.90 -28.24 -24.50
CA THR A 325 -1.69 -29.10 -23.60
C THR A 325 -2.80 -28.27 -22.93
N LEU A 326 -4.00 -28.83 -22.90
CA LEU A 326 -5.15 -28.22 -22.26
C LEU A 326 -5.19 -28.55 -20.76
N PRO A 327 -5.63 -27.60 -19.93
CA PRO A 327 -5.80 -27.91 -18.51
C PRO A 327 -6.97 -28.88 -18.27
N ASN A 328 -6.87 -29.68 -17.22
CA ASN A 328 -7.89 -30.64 -16.83
C ASN A 328 -8.88 -30.10 -15.78
N GLU A 329 -8.60 -28.93 -15.19
CA GLU A 329 -9.39 -28.34 -14.11
C GLU A 329 -10.38 -27.30 -14.67
N GLN A 330 -11.61 -27.29 -14.17
CA GLN A 330 -12.70 -26.46 -14.70
C GLN A 330 -12.45 -24.93 -14.64
N ARG A 331 -11.64 -24.47 -13.69
CA ARG A 331 -11.36 -23.04 -13.51
C ARG A 331 -10.17 -22.56 -14.34
N LEU A 332 -9.52 -23.44 -15.06
CA LEU A 332 -8.34 -23.11 -15.85
C LEU A 332 -8.67 -23.04 -17.33
N VAL A 333 -8.08 -22.07 -17.99
CA VAL A 333 -8.12 -21.93 -19.46
C VAL A 333 -6.69 -21.84 -19.97
N ARG A 334 -6.39 -22.50 -21.08
CA ARG A 334 -5.07 -22.38 -21.69
C ARG A 334 -4.82 -20.91 -22.05
N ALA A 335 -3.74 -20.37 -21.53
CA ALA A 335 -3.29 -19.03 -21.86
C ALA A 335 -3.06 -18.89 -23.36
N ARG A 336 -3.26 -17.69 -23.86
CA ARG A 336 -2.91 -17.37 -25.25
C ARG A 336 -1.42 -17.60 -25.46
N ASP A 337 -1.05 -17.89 -26.70
CA ASP A 337 0.35 -17.97 -27.05
C ASP A 337 1.00 -16.60 -26.82
N ALA A 338 2.00 -16.57 -25.95
CA ALA A 338 2.77 -15.37 -25.64
C ALA A 338 3.92 -15.23 -26.63
N ASP A 339 4.60 -14.08 -26.60
CA ASP A 339 5.71 -13.76 -27.50
C ASP A 339 6.76 -14.89 -27.56
N ASP A 340 7.03 -15.56 -26.47
CA ASP A 340 7.99 -16.68 -26.40
C ASP A 340 7.58 -17.88 -27.29
N VAL A 341 6.29 -18.19 -27.33
CA VAL A 341 5.76 -19.28 -28.19
C VAL A 341 5.75 -18.86 -29.64
N GLU A 342 5.35 -17.63 -29.96
CA GLU A 342 5.37 -17.11 -31.32
C GLU A 342 6.79 -17.02 -31.89
N VAL A 343 7.74 -16.57 -31.07
CA VAL A 343 9.16 -16.54 -31.41
C VAL A 343 9.72 -17.95 -31.66
N LEU A 344 9.33 -18.93 -30.81
CA LEU A 344 9.71 -20.33 -31.02
C LEU A 344 9.19 -20.84 -32.39
N GLU A 345 7.93 -20.50 -32.72
CA GLU A 345 7.35 -20.89 -34.03
C GLU A 345 8.10 -20.28 -35.21
N LEU A 346 8.49 -19.01 -35.10
CA LEU A 346 9.24 -18.32 -36.16
C LEU A 346 10.70 -18.78 -36.24
N ALA A 347 11.40 -18.81 -35.12
CA ALA A 347 12.81 -19.20 -35.08
C ALA A 347 13.03 -20.64 -35.53
N SER A 348 12.16 -21.57 -35.20
CA SER A 348 12.29 -22.96 -35.60
C SER A 348 12.04 -23.23 -37.08
N ARG A 349 11.59 -22.22 -37.85
CA ARG A 349 11.51 -22.31 -39.34
C ARG A 349 12.87 -22.11 -40.01
N ASP A 350 13.83 -21.51 -39.29
CA ASP A 350 15.19 -21.37 -39.80
C ASP A 350 15.88 -22.76 -39.85
N PRO A 351 16.36 -23.22 -41.03
CA PRO A 351 16.97 -24.53 -41.16
C PRO A 351 18.21 -24.71 -40.27
N GLU A 352 18.96 -23.65 -40.04
CA GLU A 352 20.17 -23.71 -39.19
C GLU A 352 19.79 -23.92 -37.73
N ILE A 353 18.75 -23.21 -37.21
CA ILE A 353 18.23 -23.41 -35.87
C ILE A 353 17.64 -24.82 -35.74
N ALA A 354 16.88 -25.29 -36.70
CA ALA A 354 16.33 -26.65 -36.71
C ALA A 354 17.44 -27.71 -36.67
N GLY A 355 18.59 -27.44 -37.34
CA GLY A 355 19.78 -28.31 -37.28
C GLY A 355 20.45 -28.34 -35.90
N PHE A 356 20.48 -27.20 -35.20
CA PHE A 356 21.04 -27.13 -33.85
C PHE A 356 20.09 -27.66 -32.76
N ALA A 357 18.78 -27.52 -32.96
CA ALA A 357 17.77 -27.86 -31.94
C ALA A 357 17.48 -29.38 -31.91
N THR A 358 18.52 -30.18 -31.77
CA THR A 358 18.48 -31.65 -31.71
C THR A 358 18.86 -32.14 -30.31
N GLY A 359 17.95 -32.91 -29.70
CA GLY A 359 18.11 -33.43 -28.34
C GLY A 359 17.65 -32.46 -27.24
N PRO A 360 17.37 -33.02 -26.03
CA PRO A 360 16.67 -32.27 -24.98
C PRO A 360 17.40 -31.00 -24.54
N ALA A 361 18.70 -31.04 -24.35
CA ALA A 361 19.47 -29.89 -23.86
C ALA A 361 19.48 -28.72 -24.86
N ASN A 362 19.54 -29.01 -26.16
CA ASN A 362 19.54 -27.97 -27.19
C ASN A 362 18.17 -27.35 -27.38
N VAL A 363 17.11 -28.17 -27.27
CA VAL A 363 15.72 -27.68 -27.33
C VAL A 363 15.39 -26.85 -26.10
N GLU A 364 15.83 -27.25 -24.92
CA GLU A 364 15.70 -26.47 -23.68
C GLU A 364 16.43 -25.12 -23.81
N ARG A 365 17.65 -25.14 -24.38
CA ARG A 365 18.42 -23.91 -24.64
C ARG A 365 17.71 -22.99 -25.63
N LEU A 366 17.10 -23.53 -26.69
CA LEU A 366 16.30 -22.75 -27.63
C LEU A 366 15.12 -22.09 -26.90
N TRP A 367 14.44 -22.85 -26.05
CA TRP A 367 13.34 -22.31 -25.26
C TRP A 367 13.78 -21.21 -24.30
N ASP A 368 14.92 -21.36 -23.64
CA ASP A 368 15.51 -20.31 -22.78
C ASP A 368 15.76 -19.01 -23.54
N VAL A 369 16.23 -19.09 -24.78
CA VAL A 369 16.49 -17.91 -25.61
C VAL A 369 15.17 -17.28 -26.12
N CYS A 370 14.15 -18.09 -26.42
CA CYS A 370 12.82 -17.60 -26.81
C CYS A 370 12.14 -16.79 -25.68
N GLN A 371 12.54 -16.99 -24.43
CA GLN A 371 12.03 -16.24 -23.28
C GLN A 371 12.67 -14.85 -23.10
N VAL A 372 13.60 -14.44 -23.97
CA VAL A 372 14.13 -13.06 -23.95
C VAL A 372 13.00 -12.07 -24.25
N PRO A 373 12.72 -11.10 -23.36
CA PRO A 373 11.60 -10.20 -23.52
C PRO A 373 11.79 -9.22 -24.70
N ASP A 374 10.74 -8.99 -25.49
CA ASP A 374 10.71 -7.89 -26.46
C ASP A 374 10.22 -6.58 -25.81
N TYR A 375 11.11 -5.84 -25.19
CA TYR A 375 10.76 -4.52 -24.63
C TYR A 375 10.55 -3.45 -25.69
N ARG A 376 11.09 -3.64 -26.91
CA ARG A 376 10.99 -2.65 -28.00
C ARG A 376 9.65 -2.68 -28.72
N LYS A 377 9.03 -3.86 -28.80
CA LYS A 377 7.73 -4.12 -29.45
C LYS A 377 7.67 -3.55 -30.89
N ILE A 378 8.76 -3.71 -31.67
CA ILE A 378 8.82 -3.22 -33.06
C ILE A 378 8.04 -4.17 -33.94
N SER A 379 8.42 -5.44 -33.98
CA SER A 379 7.68 -6.52 -34.65
C SER A 379 8.17 -7.87 -34.11
N ILE A 380 7.27 -8.84 -34.10
CA ILE A 380 7.61 -10.20 -33.66
C ILE A 380 8.68 -10.84 -34.55
N ASN A 381 8.70 -10.54 -35.85
CA ASN A 381 9.72 -11.06 -36.75
C ASN A 381 11.12 -10.51 -36.44
N ALA A 382 11.23 -9.21 -36.15
CA ALA A 382 12.51 -8.61 -35.77
C ALA A 382 13.02 -9.17 -34.44
N HIS A 383 12.11 -9.47 -33.49
CA HIS A 383 12.47 -10.10 -32.25
C HIS A 383 12.87 -11.57 -32.45
N ALA A 384 12.15 -12.31 -33.26
CA ALA A 384 12.50 -13.69 -33.63
C ALA A 384 13.89 -13.78 -34.28
N GLU A 385 14.24 -12.83 -35.17
CA GLU A 385 15.58 -12.75 -35.77
C GLU A 385 16.66 -12.49 -34.72
N LEU A 386 16.39 -11.60 -33.76
CA LEU A 386 17.32 -11.38 -32.63
C LEU A 386 17.54 -12.67 -31.81
N VAL A 387 16.46 -13.35 -31.46
CA VAL A 387 16.51 -14.63 -30.72
C VAL A 387 17.24 -15.69 -31.54
N ALA A 388 16.99 -15.77 -32.84
CA ALA A 388 17.70 -16.68 -33.74
C ALA A 388 19.21 -16.45 -33.70
N ASN A 389 19.64 -15.19 -33.78
CA ASN A 389 21.07 -14.84 -33.68
C ASN A 389 21.67 -15.20 -32.33
N LEU A 390 20.98 -14.91 -31.23
CA LEU A 390 21.44 -15.30 -29.89
C LEU A 390 21.61 -16.82 -29.78
N TYR A 391 20.63 -17.60 -30.25
CA TYR A 391 20.70 -19.04 -30.21
C TYR A 391 21.86 -19.58 -31.05
N LYS A 392 22.07 -19.07 -32.27
CA LYS A 392 23.21 -19.44 -33.12
C LYS A 392 24.55 -19.19 -32.42
N PHE A 393 24.71 -18.08 -31.73
CA PHE A 393 25.94 -17.83 -30.94
C PHE A 393 26.11 -18.82 -29.80
N LEU A 394 25.03 -19.14 -29.08
CA LEU A 394 25.09 -20.07 -27.97
C LEU A 394 25.32 -21.54 -28.39
N MET A 395 24.93 -21.89 -29.60
CA MET A 395 25.15 -23.19 -30.20
C MET A 395 26.45 -23.27 -31.00
N GLY A 396 27.10 -22.13 -31.22
CA GLY A 396 28.36 -22.02 -31.94
C GLY A 396 29.55 -22.57 -31.12
N PRO A 397 30.75 -22.59 -31.71
CA PRO A 397 31.94 -23.23 -31.11
C PRO A 397 32.31 -22.65 -29.73
N GLU A 398 32.06 -21.38 -29.50
CA GLU A 398 32.39 -20.72 -28.23
C GLU A 398 31.29 -20.93 -27.14
N GLY A 399 30.12 -21.37 -27.55
CA GLY A 399 28.94 -21.56 -26.64
C GLY A 399 28.48 -20.28 -25.93
N ARG A 400 28.86 -19.11 -26.43
CA ARG A 400 28.60 -17.80 -25.83
C ARG A 400 28.40 -16.74 -26.91
N ILE A 401 27.78 -15.64 -26.50
CA ILE A 401 27.58 -14.46 -27.36
C ILE A 401 28.93 -13.76 -27.50
N PRO A 402 29.39 -13.45 -28.75
CA PRO A 402 30.61 -12.69 -28.98
C PRO A 402 30.58 -11.31 -28.32
N GLU A 403 31.61 -10.97 -27.55
CA GLU A 403 31.70 -9.71 -26.79
C GLU A 403 31.60 -8.48 -27.69
N ASP A 404 32.30 -8.49 -28.85
CA ASP A 404 32.30 -7.38 -29.81
C ASP A 404 30.89 -7.15 -30.40
N TRP A 405 30.14 -8.22 -30.63
CA TRP A 405 28.76 -8.10 -31.10
C TRP A 405 27.85 -7.55 -30.02
N PHE A 406 27.98 -8.06 -28.80
CA PHE A 406 27.20 -7.59 -27.66
C PHE A 406 27.49 -6.13 -27.34
N ALA A 407 28.77 -5.72 -27.34
CA ALA A 407 29.21 -4.34 -27.15
C ALA A 407 28.56 -3.39 -28.16
N LYS A 408 28.50 -3.78 -29.44
CA LYS A 408 27.83 -2.97 -30.49
C LYS A 408 26.34 -2.78 -30.20
N GLN A 409 25.66 -3.82 -29.73
CA GLN A 409 24.24 -3.73 -29.39
C GLN A 409 24.02 -2.78 -28.18
N VAL A 410 24.84 -2.88 -27.16
CA VAL A 410 24.78 -2.02 -25.98
C VAL A 410 25.10 -0.55 -26.33
N ALA A 411 26.10 -0.33 -27.20
CA ALA A 411 26.52 1.01 -27.62
C ALA A 411 25.39 1.81 -28.34
N LEU A 412 24.44 1.13 -28.99
CA LEU A 412 23.29 1.78 -29.62
C LEU A 412 22.44 2.59 -28.63
N SER A 413 22.41 2.19 -27.37
CA SER A 413 21.65 2.86 -26.30
C SER A 413 22.51 3.81 -25.46
N ASP A 414 23.82 3.85 -25.63
CA ASP A 414 24.74 4.62 -24.80
C ASP A 414 24.82 6.09 -25.19
N ARG A 415 23.65 6.76 -25.24
CA ARG A 415 23.51 8.17 -25.61
C ARG A 415 22.31 8.76 -24.87
N THR A 416 22.52 9.87 -24.16
CA THR A 416 21.50 10.54 -23.34
C THR A 416 20.84 11.74 -24.04
N ASP A 417 21.21 12.03 -25.28
CA ASP A 417 20.59 13.06 -26.12
C ASP A 417 19.29 12.54 -26.78
N GLY A 418 18.35 13.42 -27.01
CA GLY A 418 17.10 13.11 -27.70
C GLY A 418 15.85 13.56 -26.96
N ASP A 419 14.71 13.35 -27.56
CA ASP A 419 13.40 13.60 -26.96
C ASP A 419 12.92 12.44 -26.05
N ILE A 420 11.76 12.62 -25.42
CA ILE A 420 11.17 11.66 -24.51
C ILE A 420 11.00 10.29 -25.18
N ASP A 421 10.53 10.24 -26.43
CA ASP A 421 10.28 8.99 -27.15
C ASP A 421 11.59 8.29 -27.51
N THR A 422 12.60 9.04 -27.93
CA THR A 422 13.94 8.52 -28.24
C THR A 422 14.57 7.90 -26.99
N LEU A 423 14.53 8.60 -25.86
CA LEU A 423 15.06 8.09 -24.60
C LEU A 423 14.29 6.86 -24.09
N ALA A 424 12.97 6.88 -24.20
CA ALA A 424 12.12 5.72 -23.83
C ALA A 424 12.45 4.49 -24.69
N ASN A 425 12.66 4.67 -26.01
CA ASN A 425 13.04 3.58 -26.91
C ASN A 425 14.44 3.03 -26.58
N ARG A 426 15.41 3.88 -26.23
CA ARG A 426 16.74 3.43 -25.80
C ARG A 426 16.69 2.67 -24.47
N ILE A 427 15.85 3.11 -23.53
CA ILE A 427 15.62 2.38 -22.28
C ILE A 427 15.01 1.01 -22.58
N ALA A 428 14.03 0.92 -23.46
CA ALA A 428 13.47 -0.36 -23.89
C ALA A 428 14.54 -1.27 -24.52
N HIS A 429 15.40 -0.72 -25.37
CA HIS A 429 16.47 -1.45 -26.00
C HIS A 429 17.51 -1.96 -25.00
N ILE A 430 18.01 -1.09 -24.09
CA ILE A 430 19.03 -1.52 -23.12
C ILE A 430 18.50 -2.60 -22.18
N ARG A 431 17.22 -2.59 -21.83
CA ARG A 431 16.60 -3.60 -20.98
C ARG A 431 16.69 -5.01 -21.54
N THR A 432 16.56 -5.19 -22.84
CA THR A 432 16.78 -6.50 -23.49
C THR A 432 18.20 -6.98 -23.19
N TRP A 433 19.19 -6.12 -23.27
CA TRP A 433 20.59 -6.46 -23.00
C TRP A 433 20.88 -6.61 -21.52
N THR A 434 20.20 -5.86 -20.67
CA THR A 434 20.26 -6.07 -19.21
C THR A 434 19.73 -7.47 -18.86
N PHE A 435 18.63 -7.92 -19.48
CA PHE A 435 18.10 -9.27 -19.30
C PHE A 435 19.12 -10.33 -19.76
N VAL A 436 19.68 -10.18 -20.95
CA VAL A 436 20.68 -11.10 -21.51
C VAL A 436 21.93 -11.16 -20.62
N SER A 437 22.41 -10.03 -20.11
CA SER A 437 23.59 -9.99 -19.23
C SER A 437 23.38 -10.68 -17.88
N ASN A 438 22.13 -10.83 -17.42
CA ASN A 438 21.81 -11.58 -16.21
C ASN A 438 21.80 -13.10 -16.39
N ARG A 439 22.04 -13.60 -17.64
CA ARG A 439 22.27 -15.01 -17.91
C ARG A 439 23.76 -15.32 -17.79
N SER A 440 24.17 -15.92 -16.69
CA SER A 440 25.58 -16.07 -16.31
C SER A 440 26.44 -16.87 -17.29
N ASP A 441 25.82 -17.76 -18.08
CA ASP A 441 26.46 -18.65 -19.02
C ASP A 441 26.46 -18.17 -20.49
N TRP A 442 25.77 -17.05 -20.79
CA TRP A 442 25.66 -16.54 -22.14
C TRP A 442 26.77 -15.59 -22.55
N LEU A 443 27.45 -14.97 -21.60
CA LEU A 443 28.53 -14.01 -21.81
C LEU A 443 29.81 -14.49 -21.13
N LYS A 444 30.96 -13.99 -21.59
CA LYS A 444 32.27 -14.33 -21.02
C LYS A 444 32.48 -13.62 -19.67
N ASP A 445 32.08 -12.33 -19.60
CA ASP A 445 32.15 -11.53 -18.37
C ASP A 445 30.76 -10.93 -18.04
N PRO A 446 29.85 -11.75 -17.46
CA PRO A 446 28.51 -11.28 -17.14
C PRO A 446 28.50 -10.12 -16.14
N ALA A 447 29.42 -10.09 -15.17
CA ALA A 447 29.47 -9.06 -14.14
C ALA A 447 29.78 -7.68 -14.71
N HIS A 448 30.75 -7.60 -15.63
CA HIS A 448 31.04 -6.38 -16.36
C HIS A 448 29.83 -5.85 -17.12
N TRP A 449 29.18 -6.73 -17.89
CA TRP A 449 28.04 -6.33 -18.73
C TRP A 449 26.79 -5.98 -17.92
N GLN A 450 26.54 -6.65 -16.82
CA GLN A 450 25.47 -6.28 -15.87
C GLN A 450 25.69 -4.87 -15.29
N ALA A 451 26.90 -4.56 -14.88
CA ALA A 451 27.25 -3.24 -14.37
C ALA A 451 27.09 -2.18 -15.47
N ARG A 452 27.58 -2.46 -16.69
CA ARG A 452 27.54 -1.50 -17.81
C ARG A 452 26.12 -1.24 -18.30
N THR A 453 25.32 -2.27 -18.52
CA THR A 453 23.93 -2.10 -18.99
C THR A 453 23.08 -1.37 -17.96
N ARG A 454 23.28 -1.65 -16.64
CA ARG A 454 22.62 -0.92 -15.56
C ARG A 454 23.03 0.55 -15.54
N GLN A 455 24.33 0.85 -15.67
CA GLN A 455 24.81 2.23 -15.72
C GLN A 455 24.15 3.02 -16.86
N ILE A 456 24.06 2.43 -18.06
CA ILE A 456 23.42 3.07 -19.21
C ILE A 456 21.92 3.26 -18.95
N GLU A 457 21.22 2.24 -18.40
CA GLU A 457 19.78 2.36 -18.06
C GLU A 457 19.55 3.48 -17.04
N ASP A 458 20.43 3.62 -16.04
CA ASP A 458 20.34 4.67 -15.03
C ASP A 458 20.57 6.06 -15.66
N GLN A 459 21.56 6.24 -16.52
CA GLN A 459 21.84 7.50 -17.20
C GLN A 459 20.68 7.92 -18.13
N LEU A 460 20.16 6.98 -18.90
CA LEU A 460 18.98 7.21 -19.75
C LEU A 460 17.74 7.56 -18.93
N SER A 461 17.57 6.91 -17.77
CA SER A 461 16.45 7.16 -16.87
C SER A 461 16.51 8.55 -16.27
N ASP A 462 17.70 9.02 -15.88
CA ASP A 462 17.91 10.37 -15.37
C ASP A 462 17.66 11.41 -16.46
N ALA A 463 18.18 11.20 -17.67
CA ALA A 463 17.94 12.07 -18.81
C ALA A 463 16.44 12.16 -19.17
N LEU A 464 15.74 11.02 -19.16
CA LEU A 464 14.32 10.98 -19.41
C LEU A 464 13.51 11.72 -18.32
N HIS A 465 13.88 11.54 -17.04
CA HIS A 465 13.28 12.29 -15.94
C HIS A 465 13.45 13.81 -16.13
N GLU A 466 14.64 14.24 -16.51
CA GLU A 466 14.93 15.66 -16.76
C GLU A 466 14.10 16.20 -17.92
N CYS A 467 14.02 15.49 -19.05
CA CYS A 467 13.18 15.86 -20.20
C CYS A 467 11.69 15.96 -19.84
N LEU A 468 11.17 15.00 -19.07
CA LEU A 468 9.79 15.04 -18.56
C LEU A 468 9.56 16.24 -17.67
N THR A 469 10.50 16.51 -16.74
CA THR A 469 10.42 17.65 -15.81
C THR A 469 10.47 18.98 -16.56
N GLN A 470 11.37 19.14 -17.52
CA GLN A 470 11.47 20.35 -18.34
C GLN A 470 10.21 20.59 -19.17
N ARG A 471 9.61 19.51 -19.68
CA ARG A 471 8.43 19.61 -20.52
C ARG A 471 7.13 19.86 -19.74
N PHE A 472 6.96 19.25 -18.59
CA PHE A 472 5.67 19.24 -17.86
C PHE A 472 5.65 19.98 -16.54
N VAL A 473 6.79 20.51 -16.07
CA VAL A 473 6.88 21.30 -14.85
C VAL A 473 7.41 22.69 -15.17
N ASP A 474 6.61 23.74 -14.94
CA ASP A 474 7.01 25.12 -15.14
C ASP A 474 7.32 25.77 -13.79
N ARG A 475 8.60 25.72 -13.40
CA ARG A 475 9.10 26.36 -12.18
C ARG A 475 8.94 27.89 -12.17
N ARG A 476 8.84 28.53 -13.35
CA ARG A 476 8.70 30.00 -13.47
C ARG A 476 7.26 30.46 -13.33
N THR A 477 6.30 29.69 -13.83
CA THR A 477 4.88 30.07 -13.77
C THR A 477 4.33 30.02 -12.35
N SER A 478 4.79 29.09 -11.52
CA SER A 478 4.48 29.05 -10.09
C SER A 478 4.96 30.31 -9.35
N ALA A 479 6.14 30.81 -9.69
CA ALA A 479 6.70 32.01 -9.07
C ALA A 479 6.00 33.30 -9.58
N LEU A 480 5.66 33.37 -10.88
CA LEU A 480 5.04 34.55 -11.51
C LEU A 480 3.56 34.72 -11.17
N MET A 481 2.81 33.67 -10.99
CA MET A 481 1.41 33.77 -10.56
C MET A 481 1.26 34.32 -9.13
N LYS A 482 2.29 34.17 -8.31
CA LYS A 482 2.35 34.79 -6.98
C LYS A 482 2.65 36.29 -7.03
N GLY A 483 3.51 36.72 -7.98
CA GLY A 483 3.97 38.13 -8.06
C GLY A 483 2.96 39.11 -8.68
N MET A 484 1.87 38.65 -9.30
CA MET A 484 0.93 39.54 -10.01
C MET A 484 -0.24 40.07 -9.17
N ARG A 485 -0.29 39.81 -7.87
CA ARG A 485 -1.42 40.22 -7.01
C ARG A 485 -1.22 41.47 -6.18
N ASP A 486 0.00 41.94 -6.00
CA ASP A 486 0.24 43.06 -5.09
C ASP A 486 1.09 44.18 -5.76
N LYS A 487 0.44 45.21 -6.20
CA LYS A 487 1.01 46.57 -6.35
C LYS A 487 0.40 47.44 -5.27
N ASP A 488 1.19 47.83 -4.30
CA ASP A 488 1.48 49.17 -3.77
C ASP A 488 2.02 49.11 -2.35
N GLU A 489 3.14 49.83 -2.17
CA GLU A 489 3.80 50.36 -0.97
C GLU A 489 4.67 49.38 -0.13
N LEU A 490 5.98 49.68 -0.19
CA LEU A 490 7.10 49.05 0.51
C LEU A 490 7.40 47.61 0.07
N ASN A 491 8.57 47.41 -0.56
CA ASN A 491 9.08 46.11 -0.98
C ASN A 491 9.41 45.20 0.23
N ALA A 492 8.39 44.82 0.95
CA ALA A 492 8.54 43.78 1.96
C ALA A 492 7.84 42.52 1.43
N GLU A 493 8.62 41.49 1.14
CA GLU A 493 8.14 40.21 0.63
C GLU A 493 8.24 39.13 1.73
N ILE A 494 7.18 38.33 1.84
CA ILE A 494 7.22 37.11 2.63
C ILE A 494 7.43 35.96 1.66
N ARG A 495 8.57 35.30 1.76
CA ARG A 495 8.89 34.12 0.95
C ARG A 495 8.04 32.90 1.35
N GLU A 496 7.98 31.91 0.48
CA GLU A 496 7.23 30.66 0.72
C GLU A 496 7.68 29.91 1.96
N ASP A 497 8.94 30.02 2.33
CA ASP A 497 9.50 29.43 3.55
C ASP A 497 9.18 30.25 4.81
N GLY A 498 8.30 31.26 4.68
CA GLY A 498 7.95 32.17 5.76
C GLY A 498 9.03 33.22 6.06
N ALA A 499 10.11 33.26 5.29
CA ALA A 499 11.13 34.30 5.41
C ALA A 499 10.56 35.65 5.04
N ILE A 500 10.72 36.62 5.92
CA ILE A 500 10.30 38.01 5.70
C ILE A 500 11.54 38.80 5.28
N GLU A 501 11.48 39.34 4.08
CA GLU A 501 12.49 40.23 3.55
C GLU A 501 11.89 41.63 3.35
N VAL A 502 12.57 42.65 3.83
CA VAL A 502 12.26 44.04 3.61
C VAL A 502 13.42 44.64 2.83
N GLU A 503 13.16 45.14 1.61
CA GLU A 503 14.19 45.69 0.74
C GLU A 503 15.37 44.73 0.50
N ASN A 504 15.07 43.43 0.21
CA ASN A 504 16.03 42.34 0.04
C ASN A 504 16.86 41.97 1.29
N HIS A 505 16.50 42.44 2.48
CA HIS A 505 17.14 42.05 3.73
C HIS A 505 16.25 41.12 4.52
N PHE A 506 16.76 39.95 4.92
CA PHE A 506 16.11 39.00 5.76
C PHE A 506 15.87 39.55 7.17
N VAL A 507 14.65 39.56 7.65
CA VAL A 507 14.25 40.14 8.94
C VAL A 507 13.80 39.06 9.95
N GLY A 508 13.36 37.90 9.48
CA GLY A 508 12.87 36.83 10.32
C GLY A 508 11.96 35.87 9.56
N ARG A 509 11.36 34.92 10.27
CA ARG A 509 10.45 33.92 9.68
C ARG A 509 9.09 33.93 10.35
N LEU A 510 8.04 33.85 9.56
CA LEU A 510 6.68 33.65 10.01
C LEU A 510 6.29 32.16 9.85
N LYS A 511 6.00 31.48 10.97
CA LYS A 511 5.45 30.12 10.99
C LYS A 511 4.09 30.15 11.69
N GLY A 512 3.04 29.72 11.00
CA GLY A 512 1.68 29.86 11.52
C GLY A 512 1.33 31.33 11.80
N PHE A 513 1.08 31.63 13.07
CA PHE A 513 0.85 33.00 13.57
C PHE A 513 1.98 33.52 14.47
N GLN A 514 3.15 32.85 14.47
CA GLN A 514 4.31 33.25 15.26
C GLN A 514 5.43 33.79 14.36
N PHE A 515 5.97 34.95 14.74
CA PHE A 515 7.11 35.56 14.08
C PHE A 515 8.39 35.30 14.88
N TRP A 516 9.40 34.76 14.19
CA TRP A 516 10.72 34.47 14.73
C TRP A 516 11.72 35.47 14.15
N PRO A 517 12.13 36.54 14.91
CA PRO A 517 13.07 37.52 14.41
C PRO A 517 14.49 36.92 14.27
N ASP A 518 15.28 37.45 13.31
CA ASP A 518 16.67 37.11 13.20
C ASP A 518 17.48 37.80 14.32
N THR A 519 18.20 36.98 15.07
CA THR A 519 19.00 37.40 16.24
C THR A 519 20.27 38.19 15.88
N ASN A 520 20.66 38.27 14.58
CA ASN A 520 21.87 38.92 14.14
C ASN A 520 21.70 40.38 13.68
N ALA A 521 20.51 40.96 13.76
CA ALA A 521 20.24 42.33 13.28
C ALA A 521 20.30 43.36 14.44
N GLU A 522 21.50 43.65 14.94
CA GLU A 522 21.70 44.71 15.94
C GLU A 522 22.14 46.07 15.38
N ASP A 523 22.01 46.34 14.08
CA ASP A 523 22.42 47.63 13.52
C ASP A 523 21.25 48.64 13.38
N VAL A 524 21.63 49.94 13.37
CA VAL A 524 20.78 51.16 13.46
C VAL A 524 19.68 51.25 12.39
N HIS A 525 19.77 50.48 11.32
CA HIS A 525 18.70 50.29 10.32
C HIS A 525 17.54 49.44 10.83
N GLY A 526 17.72 48.74 11.96
CA GLY A 526 16.77 47.77 12.50
C GLY A 526 15.42 48.34 13.01
N LYS A 527 15.31 49.64 13.32
CA LYS A 527 14.06 50.22 13.83
C LYS A 527 13.05 50.53 12.72
N ALA A 528 13.49 51.08 11.61
CA ALA A 528 12.63 51.36 10.44
C ALA A 528 12.20 50.07 9.76
N THR A 529 13.14 49.12 9.64
CA THR A 529 12.93 47.78 9.07
C THR A 529 11.97 46.94 9.94
N ARG A 530 12.10 47.06 11.27
CA ARG A 530 11.15 46.37 12.21
C ARG A 530 9.74 46.99 12.14
N HIS A 531 9.62 48.31 11.93
CA HIS A 531 8.31 48.95 11.80
C HIS A 531 7.62 48.59 10.47
N ALA A 532 8.40 48.56 9.37
CA ALA A 532 7.92 48.09 8.08
C ALA A 532 7.54 46.60 8.12
N ALA A 533 8.38 45.78 8.75
CA ALA A 533 8.10 44.35 8.99
C ALA A 533 6.88 44.17 9.88
N ALA A 534 6.69 44.96 10.93
CA ALA A 534 5.52 44.89 11.80
C ALA A 534 4.21 45.25 11.07
N GLN A 535 4.27 46.21 10.14
CA GLN A 535 3.11 46.60 9.34
C GLN A 535 2.72 45.51 8.32
N VAL A 536 3.72 44.92 7.63
CA VAL A 536 3.53 43.83 6.70
C VAL A 536 3.11 42.56 7.45
N LEU A 537 3.74 42.29 8.61
CA LEU A 537 3.40 41.19 9.49
C LEU A 537 1.96 41.29 9.99
N SER A 538 1.51 42.45 10.47
CA SER A 538 0.13 42.68 10.93
C SER A 538 -0.89 42.46 9.80
N ARG A 539 -0.58 42.93 8.58
CA ARG A 539 -1.41 42.75 7.41
C ARG A 539 -1.49 41.27 7.00
N GLU A 540 -0.35 40.59 6.94
CA GLU A 540 -0.29 39.17 6.58
C GLU A 540 -0.95 38.30 7.65
N LEU A 541 -0.70 38.54 8.93
CA LEU A 541 -1.36 37.85 10.02
C LEU A 541 -2.87 38.02 9.98
N GLY A 542 -3.37 39.24 9.69
CA GLY A 542 -4.79 39.49 9.48
C GLY A 542 -5.35 38.79 8.23
N MET A 543 -4.58 38.68 7.14
CA MET A 543 -4.97 37.90 5.98
C MET A 543 -4.97 36.40 6.25
N ARG A 544 -3.96 35.88 6.95
CA ARG A 544 -3.89 34.47 7.39
C ARG A 544 -5.04 34.14 8.32
N ALA A 545 -5.35 34.98 9.28
CA ALA A 545 -6.47 34.81 10.19
C ALA A 545 -7.82 34.72 9.44
N ARG A 546 -8.03 35.57 8.45
CA ARG A 546 -9.25 35.52 7.60
C ARG A 546 -9.27 34.25 6.75
N ARG A 547 -8.11 33.81 6.21
CA ARG A 547 -8.00 32.55 5.45
C ARG A 547 -8.29 31.33 6.35
N VAL A 548 -7.76 31.33 7.57
CA VAL A 548 -8.04 30.28 8.55
C VAL A 548 -9.50 30.30 8.98
N ALA A 549 -10.07 31.48 9.28
CA ALA A 549 -11.48 31.59 9.65
C ALA A 549 -12.44 31.14 8.53
N ALA A 550 -12.05 31.34 7.26
CA ALA A 550 -12.82 30.91 6.09
C ALA A 550 -12.44 29.52 5.57
N ALA A 551 -11.42 28.88 6.16
CA ALA A 551 -10.92 27.60 5.67
C ALA A 551 -11.93 26.48 5.90
N LYS A 552 -11.98 25.56 4.94
CA LYS A 552 -12.77 24.33 5.06
C LYS A 552 -12.14 23.38 6.09
N ALA A 553 -12.92 22.42 6.54
CA ALA A 553 -12.49 21.44 7.53
C ALA A 553 -11.25 20.62 7.09
N ASP A 554 -11.12 20.35 5.80
CA ASP A 554 -10.03 19.60 5.16
C ASP A 554 -8.67 20.34 5.17
N ALA A 555 -8.70 21.66 5.38
CA ALA A 555 -7.47 22.46 5.47
C ALA A 555 -6.76 22.32 6.83
N PHE A 556 -7.41 21.71 7.81
CA PHE A 556 -6.87 21.53 9.14
C PHE A 556 -6.45 20.08 9.40
N LYS A 557 -5.36 19.90 10.13
CA LYS A 557 -4.89 18.60 10.57
C LYS A 557 -4.63 18.65 12.07
N LEU A 558 -4.89 17.53 12.72
CA LEU A 558 -4.51 17.31 14.11
C LEU A 558 -3.37 16.30 14.14
N SER A 559 -2.23 16.71 14.72
CA SER A 559 -1.13 15.78 14.96
C SER A 559 -1.46 14.86 16.16
N ARG A 560 -0.75 13.77 16.28
CA ARG A 560 -0.89 12.85 17.42
C ARG A 560 -0.55 13.50 18.77
N ASP A 561 0.33 14.50 18.75
CA ASP A 561 0.73 15.25 19.95
C ASP A 561 -0.22 16.40 20.27
N GLY A 562 -1.38 16.46 19.60
CA GLY A 562 -2.41 17.47 19.82
C GLY A 562 -2.11 18.83 19.17
N GLN A 563 -1.13 18.93 18.28
CA GLN A 563 -0.86 20.16 17.54
C GLN A 563 -1.91 20.35 16.44
N LEU A 564 -2.45 21.55 16.38
CA LEU A 564 -3.36 21.97 15.31
C LEU A 564 -2.56 22.58 14.18
N LEU A 565 -2.62 21.94 13.02
CA LEU A 565 -1.89 22.35 11.83
C LEU A 565 -2.86 22.92 10.79
N TRP A 566 -2.46 24.03 10.18
CA TRP A 566 -3.06 24.58 8.98
C TRP A 566 -2.01 24.66 7.90
N ARG A 567 -2.22 23.93 6.79
CA ARG A 567 -1.21 23.80 5.71
C ARG A 567 0.17 23.36 6.22
N ASP A 568 0.16 22.39 7.14
CA ASP A 568 1.36 21.83 7.79
C ASP A 568 2.13 22.80 8.72
N GLU A 569 1.62 24.02 8.93
CA GLU A 569 2.13 24.94 9.94
C GLU A 569 1.31 24.87 11.23
N GLN A 570 1.98 24.81 12.35
CA GLN A 570 1.31 24.80 13.65
C GLN A 570 0.68 26.15 13.95
N ILE A 571 -0.60 26.15 14.24
CA ILE A 571 -1.38 27.36 14.58
C ILE A 571 -2.00 27.31 15.97
N GLY A 572 -2.03 26.13 16.58
CA GLY A 572 -2.58 25.94 17.93
C GLY A 572 -2.19 24.60 18.53
N GLN A 573 -2.61 24.42 19.77
CA GLN A 573 -2.41 23.21 20.56
C GLN A 573 -3.72 22.83 21.23
N LEU A 574 -4.08 21.55 21.23
CA LEU A 574 -5.15 21.03 22.06
C LEU A 574 -4.66 20.86 23.49
N VAL A 575 -5.51 21.22 24.43
CA VAL A 575 -5.31 21.04 25.86
C VAL A 575 -6.50 20.26 26.41
N ALA A 576 -6.23 19.31 27.29
CA ALA A 576 -7.29 18.55 27.94
C ALA A 576 -8.23 19.46 28.77
N SER A 577 -9.50 19.08 28.82
CA SER A 577 -10.50 19.66 29.71
C SER A 577 -11.09 18.57 30.63
N ASP A 578 -11.99 18.96 31.52
CA ASP A 578 -12.70 18.01 32.37
C ASP A 578 -13.50 16.99 31.55
N ASP A 579 -14.16 17.45 30.48
CA ASP A 579 -14.91 16.59 29.55
C ASP A 579 -13.95 16.01 28.50
N PRO A 580 -13.74 14.69 28.44
CA PRO A 580 -12.80 14.08 27.50
C PRO A 580 -13.14 14.31 26.02
N LEU A 581 -14.39 14.62 25.70
CA LEU A 581 -14.86 14.90 24.35
C LEU A 581 -14.87 16.39 23.99
N LYS A 582 -14.46 17.28 24.90
CA LYS A 582 -14.44 18.74 24.69
C LYS A 582 -13.09 19.35 25.05
N PRO A 583 -12.01 18.98 24.36
CA PRO A 583 -10.71 19.60 24.62
C PRO A 583 -10.76 21.09 24.28
N SER A 584 -9.93 21.90 24.92
CA SER A 584 -9.77 23.32 24.66
C SER A 584 -8.68 23.55 23.60
N VAL A 585 -8.88 24.55 22.74
CA VAL A 585 -7.86 24.97 21.77
C VAL A 585 -7.09 26.17 22.33
N VAL A 586 -5.78 26.08 22.40
CA VAL A 586 -4.89 27.20 22.71
C VAL A 586 -4.18 27.62 21.44
N LEU A 587 -4.45 28.86 20.99
CA LEU A 587 -3.79 29.41 19.80
C LEU A 587 -2.33 29.73 20.10
N GLN A 588 -1.45 29.38 19.18
CA GLN A 588 -0.06 29.81 19.18
C GLN A 588 0.09 31.05 18.30
N THR A 589 -0.01 32.23 18.93
CA THR A 589 -0.01 33.50 18.22
C THR A 589 1.01 34.47 18.83
N ASP A 590 1.52 35.38 18.00
CA ASP A 590 2.30 36.55 18.40
C ASP A 590 1.36 37.68 18.81
N GLU A 591 1.89 38.66 19.57
CA GLU A 591 1.18 39.88 19.97
C GLU A 591 0.73 40.73 18.78
N SER A 592 1.34 40.54 17.61
CA SER A 592 1.03 41.22 16.36
C SER A 592 -0.29 40.86 15.72
N LEU A 593 -0.96 39.78 16.16
CA LEU A 593 -2.28 39.41 15.71
C LEU A 593 -3.36 40.18 16.50
N SER A 594 -4.23 40.87 15.79
CA SER A 594 -5.30 41.66 16.41
C SER A 594 -6.27 40.76 17.23
N ALA A 595 -6.81 41.29 18.35
CA ALA A 595 -7.75 40.60 19.19
C ALA A 595 -8.99 40.07 18.42
N PRO A 596 -9.61 40.86 17.53
CA PRO A 596 -10.77 40.41 16.72
C PRO A 596 -10.41 39.28 15.75
N ASP A 597 -9.19 39.29 15.19
CA ASP A 597 -8.79 38.20 14.26
C ASP A 597 -8.40 36.95 15.04
N ARG A 598 -7.80 37.09 16.22
CA ARG A 598 -7.57 35.99 17.15
C ARG A 598 -8.86 35.27 17.52
N GLU A 599 -9.91 36.04 17.89
CA GLU A 599 -11.21 35.50 18.24
C GLU A 599 -11.86 34.73 17.07
N LYS A 600 -11.77 35.26 15.84
CA LYS A 600 -12.29 34.57 14.65
C LYS A 600 -11.59 33.23 14.40
N VAL A 601 -10.27 33.20 14.55
CA VAL A 601 -9.49 31.95 14.41
C VAL A 601 -9.86 30.97 15.52
N GLN A 602 -9.96 31.45 16.77
CA GLN A 602 -10.35 30.63 17.91
C GLN A 602 -11.70 29.95 17.68
N VAL A 603 -12.73 30.74 17.35
CA VAL A 603 -14.09 30.24 17.08
C VAL A 603 -14.07 29.20 15.95
N ARG A 604 -13.29 29.43 14.90
CA ARG A 604 -13.20 28.47 13.78
C ARG A 604 -12.55 27.17 14.19
N LEU A 605 -11.47 27.22 14.98
CA LEU A 605 -10.77 26.03 15.43
C LEU A 605 -11.57 25.25 16.48
N ASP A 606 -12.25 25.93 17.37
CA ASP A 606 -13.17 25.31 18.34
C ASP A 606 -14.34 24.62 17.65
N ALA A 607 -14.90 25.26 16.63
CA ALA A 607 -15.92 24.65 15.77
C ALA A 607 -15.37 23.41 15.03
N TRP A 608 -14.19 23.53 14.41
CA TRP A 608 -13.58 22.44 13.67
C TRP A 608 -13.27 21.21 14.54
N ILE A 609 -12.71 21.43 15.74
CA ILE A 609 -12.44 20.30 16.63
C ILE A 609 -13.72 19.63 17.12
N THR A 610 -14.75 20.43 17.40
CA THR A 610 -16.07 19.94 17.80
C THR A 610 -16.72 19.14 16.67
N GLU A 611 -16.69 19.65 15.45
CA GLU A 611 -17.15 18.93 14.25
C GLU A 611 -16.38 17.62 14.07
N THR A 612 -15.04 17.67 14.17
CA THR A 612 -14.16 16.50 14.01
C THR A 612 -14.45 15.42 15.05
N ILE A 613 -14.64 15.82 16.31
CA ILE A 613 -14.99 14.87 17.40
C ILE A 613 -16.41 14.32 17.16
N SER A 614 -17.37 15.17 16.81
CA SER A 614 -18.75 14.75 16.55
C SER A 614 -18.86 13.80 15.36
N GLU A 615 -18.02 13.96 14.35
CA GLU A 615 -17.99 13.10 13.17
C GLU A 615 -17.25 11.78 13.45
N LYS A 616 -16.01 11.87 13.94
CA LYS A 616 -15.14 10.69 14.11
C LYS A 616 -15.48 9.85 15.33
N LEU A 617 -15.94 10.50 16.40
CA LEU A 617 -16.33 9.86 17.67
C LEU A 617 -17.84 9.93 17.90
N LYS A 618 -18.62 10.04 16.84
CA LYS A 618 -20.08 10.11 16.90
C LYS A 618 -20.72 9.13 17.90
N PRO A 619 -20.37 7.84 17.96
CA PRO A 619 -20.96 6.92 18.92
C PRO A 619 -20.71 7.29 20.38
N LEU A 620 -19.56 7.91 20.71
CA LEU A 620 -19.29 8.39 22.06
C LEU A 620 -20.09 9.65 22.37
N VAL A 621 -20.21 10.55 21.40
CA VAL A 621 -21.02 11.78 21.54
C VAL A 621 -22.50 11.42 21.71
N ASP A 622 -23.00 10.49 20.88
CA ASP A 622 -24.37 10.00 20.97
C ASP A 622 -24.62 9.30 22.33
N LEU A 623 -23.64 8.51 22.81
CA LEU A 623 -23.73 7.80 24.09
C LEU A 623 -23.69 8.77 25.29
N ALA A 624 -22.84 9.80 25.23
CA ALA A 624 -22.77 10.85 26.26
C ALA A 624 -24.07 11.65 26.35
N GLY A 625 -24.70 11.94 25.19
CA GLY A 625 -25.97 12.65 25.07
C GLY A 625 -27.23 11.80 25.23
N ALA A 626 -27.11 10.50 25.49
CA ALA A 626 -28.24 9.57 25.51
C ALA A 626 -29.19 9.84 26.69
N GLU A 627 -30.36 10.44 26.43
CA GLU A 627 -31.39 10.75 27.44
C GLU A 627 -32.22 9.51 27.84
N ASP A 628 -32.27 8.50 26.98
CA ASP A 628 -33.02 7.25 27.16
C ASP A 628 -32.27 6.20 28.01
N LEU A 629 -31.04 6.49 28.41
CA LEU A 629 -30.28 5.65 29.33
C LEU A 629 -30.45 6.18 30.77
N THR A 630 -30.90 5.30 31.65
CA THR A 630 -31.14 5.63 33.07
C THR A 630 -30.43 4.62 33.98
N GLY A 631 -30.25 4.97 35.27
CA GLY A 631 -29.71 4.09 36.31
C GLY A 631 -28.34 3.50 35.91
N LEU A 632 -28.17 2.17 36.11
CA LEU A 632 -26.92 1.46 35.81
C LEU A 632 -26.46 1.57 34.35
N ALA A 633 -27.39 1.59 33.39
CA ALA A 633 -27.04 1.72 32.01
C ALA A 633 -26.38 3.08 31.69
N ARG A 634 -26.86 4.15 32.33
CA ARG A 634 -26.24 5.47 32.22
C ARG A 634 -24.86 5.51 32.89
N GLY A 635 -24.69 4.81 34.02
CA GLY A 635 -23.39 4.67 34.69
C GLY A 635 -22.36 3.96 33.80
N ILE A 636 -22.76 2.87 33.15
CA ILE A 636 -21.89 2.13 32.23
C ILE A 636 -21.59 2.99 30.99
N ALA A 637 -22.59 3.68 30.43
CA ALA A 637 -22.39 4.60 29.30
C ALA A 637 -21.38 5.69 29.65
N PHE A 638 -21.51 6.31 30.83
CA PHE A 638 -20.55 7.30 31.31
C PHE A 638 -19.13 6.73 31.41
N GLN A 639 -18.97 5.54 32.01
CA GLN A 639 -17.67 4.87 32.11
C GLN A 639 -17.08 4.54 30.74
N ILE A 640 -17.92 4.14 29.75
CA ILE A 640 -17.47 3.90 28.37
C ILE A 640 -16.95 5.20 27.75
N VAL A 641 -17.63 6.31 27.95
CA VAL A 641 -17.21 7.63 27.42
C VAL A 641 -15.91 8.08 28.06
N GLU A 642 -15.80 8.00 29.40
CA GLU A 642 -14.58 8.33 30.16
C GLU A 642 -13.37 7.49 29.75
N ASN A 643 -13.58 6.23 29.36
CA ASN A 643 -12.54 5.34 28.88
C ASN A 643 -12.48 5.27 27.35
N PHE A 644 -12.96 6.29 26.65
CA PHE A 644 -12.87 6.43 25.19
C PHE A 644 -13.36 5.20 24.41
N GLY A 645 -14.43 4.58 24.89
CA GLY A 645 -15.12 3.53 24.16
C GLY A 645 -14.71 2.10 24.47
N VAL A 646 -13.79 1.87 25.41
CA VAL A 646 -13.33 0.52 25.79
C VAL A 646 -13.25 0.37 27.30
N LEU A 647 -13.97 -0.61 27.87
CA LEU A 647 -13.89 -1.01 29.26
C LEU A 647 -13.47 -2.48 29.36
N LYS A 648 -12.66 -2.81 30.35
CA LYS A 648 -12.45 -4.20 30.75
C LYS A 648 -13.73 -4.73 31.38
N ARG A 649 -14.19 -5.90 30.94
CA ARG A 649 -15.41 -6.49 31.46
C ARG A 649 -15.35 -6.82 32.95
N GLU A 650 -14.17 -7.18 33.43
CA GLU A 650 -13.95 -7.51 34.82
C GLU A 650 -14.21 -6.32 35.76
N THR A 651 -13.90 -5.09 35.34
CA THR A 651 -14.04 -3.88 36.17
C THR A 651 -15.50 -3.49 36.40
N VAL A 652 -16.42 -3.94 35.55
CA VAL A 652 -17.87 -3.65 35.60
C VAL A 652 -18.70 -4.92 35.60
N ALA A 653 -18.14 -6.02 36.08
CA ALA A 653 -18.76 -7.33 36.02
C ALA A 653 -20.07 -7.40 36.81
N GLU A 654 -20.16 -6.77 37.99
CA GLU A 654 -21.35 -6.76 38.84
C GLU A 654 -22.44 -5.87 38.25
N GLU A 655 -22.10 -4.71 37.74
CA GLU A 655 -23.01 -3.80 37.08
C GLU A 655 -23.63 -4.46 35.82
N ILE A 656 -22.81 -5.19 35.06
CA ILE A 656 -23.30 -5.92 33.89
C ILE A 656 -24.24 -7.04 34.29
N ARG A 657 -23.96 -7.78 35.36
CA ARG A 657 -24.87 -8.85 35.82
C ARG A 657 -26.21 -8.29 36.22
N SER A 658 -26.22 -7.10 36.84
CA SER A 658 -27.41 -6.42 37.33
C SER A 658 -28.19 -5.68 36.25
N LEU A 659 -27.61 -5.52 35.03
CA LEU A 659 -28.29 -4.92 33.89
C LEU A 659 -29.40 -5.84 33.36
N ASP A 660 -30.59 -5.30 33.22
CA ASP A 660 -31.70 -5.99 32.57
C ASP A 660 -31.55 -6.06 31.03
N GLN A 661 -32.35 -6.87 30.36
CA GLN A 661 -32.27 -7.05 28.91
C GLN A 661 -32.64 -5.79 28.12
N PRO A 662 -33.66 -4.98 28.49
CA PRO A 662 -33.94 -3.73 27.84
C PRO A 662 -32.78 -2.74 27.87
N ALA A 663 -32.14 -2.55 29.04
CA ALA A 663 -30.98 -1.68 29.20
C ALA A 663 -29.79 -2.12 28.34
N ARG A 664 -29.54 -3.45 28.27
CA ARG A 664 -28.53 -4.01 27.36
C ARG A 664 -28.87 -3.78 25.89
N ALA A 665 -30.17 -3.89 25.51
CA ALA A 665 -30.60 -3.66 24.15
C ALA A 665 -30.42 -2.20 23.77
N THR A 666 -30.71 -1.25 24.67
CA THR A 666 -30.49 0.19 24.47
C THR A 666 -29.02 0.50 24.26
N LEU A 667 -28.12 0.01 25.13
CA LEU A 667 -26.68 0.19 24.96
C LEU A 667 -26.17 -0.38 23.62
N ARG A 668 -26.68 -1.54 23.18
CA ARG A 668 -26.35 -2.10 21.86
C ARG A 668 -26.81 -1.22 20.71
N ARG A 669 -27.94 -0.53 20.86
CA ARG A 669 -28.44 0.43 19.84
C ARG A 669 -27.49 1.61 19.64
N TYR A 670 -26.77 2.02 20.71
CA TYR A 670 -25.68 3.00 20.66
C TYR A 670 -24.35 2.40 20.19
N GLY A 671 -24.35 1.14 19.73
CA GLY A 671 -23.19 0.48 19.19
C GLY A 671 -22.28 -0.21 20.21
N VAL A 672 -22.68 -0.27 21.49
CA VAL A 672 -21.91 -0.95 22.53
C VAL A 672 -21.98 -2.47 22.34
N ARG A 673 -20.85 -3.13 22.27
CA ARG A 673 -20.71 -4.58 22.21
C ARG A 673 -20.21 -5.12 23.55
N PHE A 674 -20.93 -6.12 24.07
CA PHE A 674 -20.54 -6.85 25.28
C PHE A 674 -19.73 -8.08 24.86
N GLY A 675 -18.42 -7.98 24.90
CA GLY A 675 -17.51 -9.07 24.60
C GLY A 675 -17.23 -9.99 25.77
N ALA A 676 -16.36 -10.97 25.58
CA ALA A 676 -15.94 -11.90 26.63
C ALA A 676 -14.99 -11.22 27.62
N PHE A 677 -14.08 -10.40 27.13
CA PHE A 677 -13.04 -9.71 27.91
C PHE A 677 -13.26 -8.21 28.00
N ASN A 678 -13.87 -7.61 26.96
CA ASN A 678 -14.06 -6.18 26.89
C ASN A 678 -15.49 -5.79 26.54
N ILE A 679 -15.91 -4.63 27.01
CA ILE A 679 -17.10 -3.92 26.53
C ILE A 679 -16.57 -2.77 25.70
N PHE A 680 -16.98 -2.70 24.47
CA PHE A 680 -16.39 -1.73 23.54
C PHE A 680 -17.36 -1.33 22.44
N VAL A 681 -17.02 -0.25 21.77
CA VAL A 681 -17.74 0.24 20.59
C VAL A 681 -16.91 -0.06 19.34
N PRO A 682 -17.27 -1.10 18.54
CA PRO A 682 -16.43 -1.61 17.44
C PRO A 682 -16.03 -0.57 16.40
N ILE A 683 -16.89 0.39 16.11
CA ILE A 683 -16.63 1.43 15.11
C ILE A 683 -15.48 2.36 15.53
N LEU A 684 -15.21 2.49 16.82
CA LEU A 684 -14.12 3.30 17.37
C LEU A 684 -12.76 2.62 17.23
N LEU A 685 -12.72 1.32 16.96
CA LEU A 685 -11.47 0.62 16.65
C LEU A 685 -10.97 0.90 15.22
N LYS A 686 -11.76 1.62 14.42
CA LYS A 686 -11.31 2.06 13.11
C LYS A 686 -10.18 3.08 13.25
N PRO A 687 -9.17 3.06 12.37
CA PRO A 687 -7.97 3.86 12.52
C PRO A 687 -8.22 5.35 12.77
N ALA A 688 -9.13 5.97 12.02
CA ALA A 688 -9.38 7.41 12.15
C ALA A 688 -9.98 7.81 13.51
N ALA A 689 -10.84 6.96 14.09
CA ALA A 689 -11.39 7.17 15.42
C ALA A 689 -10.33 6.85 16.49
N ALA A 690 -9.60 5.75 16.32
CA ALA A 690 -8.58 5.31 17.26
C ALA A 690 -7.43 6.33 17.41
N ASP A 691 -6.96 6.94 16.30
CA ASP A 691 -5.94 8.00 16.35
C ASP A 691 -6.42 9.23 17.12
N LEU A 692 -7.66 9.66 16.89
CA LEU A 692 -8.23 10.80 17.62
C LEU A 692 -8.40 10.46 19.12
N ILE A 693 -8.87 9.26 19.42
CA ILE A 693 -8.98 8.75 20.79
C ILE A 693 -7.62 8.78 21.48
N LEU A 694 -6.58 8.27 20.83
CA LEU A 694 -5.22 8.28 21.38
C LEU A 694 -4.72 9.68 21.66
N THR A 695 -4.96 10.63 20.75
CA THR A 695 -4.59 12.03 20.97
C THR A 695 -5.32 12.60 22.19
N LEU A 696 -6.64 12.43 22.30
CA LEU A 696 -7.42 12.92 23.43
C LEU A 696 -7.02 12.23 24.74
N TRP A 697 -6.81 10.91 24.70
CA TRP A 697 -6.36 10.14 25.85
C TRP A 697 -4.98 10.61 26.32
N PHE A 698 -4.04 10.79 25.38
CA PHE A 698 -2.68 11.24 25.69
C PHE A 698 -2.69 12.62 26.36
N LEU A 699 -3.44 13.56 25.80
CA LEU A 699 -3.56 14.91 26.37
C LEU A 699 -4.09 14.88 27.80
N LYS A 700 -5.02 13.98 28.13
CA LYS A 700 -5.65 13.90 29.47
C LYS A 700 -4.81 13.09 30.46
N HIS A 701 -4.24 11.97 30.06
CA HIS A 701 -3.70 10.95 30.97
C HIS A 701 -2.18 10.75 30.91
N ALA A 702 -1.44 11.41 30.01
CA ALA A 702 0.00 11.23 29.89
C ALA A 702 0.73 11.49 31.22
N GLY A 703 0.38 12.58 31.91
CA GLY A 703 0.98 12.94 33.21
C GLY A 703 0.68 11.92 34.31
N GLU A 704 -0.54 11.37 34.34
CA GLU A 704 -0.96 10.39 35.35
C GLU A 704 -0.19 9.06 35.22
N HIS A 705 0.20 8.72 34.01
CA HIS A 705 0.93 7.50 33.69
C HIS A 705 2.45 7.70 33.57
N GLY A 706 2.98 8.87 33.90
CA GLY A 706 4.42 9.16 33.88
C GLY A 706 5.00 9.21 32.45
N LEU A 707 4.17 9.44 31.44
CA LEU A 707 4.60 9.64 30.06
C LEU A 707 5.06 11.08 29.85
N SER A 708 6.08 11.26 28.99
CA SER A 708 6.48 12.61 28.56
C SER A 708 5.33 13.26 27.80
N THR A 709 4.98 14.49 28.16
CA THR A 709 3.94 15.26 27.47
C THR A 709 4.33 15.71 26.07
N ASP A 710 5.62 15.64 25.74
CA ASP A 710 6.16 16.16 24.47
C ASP A 710 6.16 15.12 23.36
N LYS A 711 6.09 13.84 23.71
CA LYS A 711 6.15 12.76 22.70
C LYS A 711 5.26 11.58 23.11
N MET A 712 4.23 11.34 22.29
CA MET A 712 3.38 10.16 22.45
C MET A 712 4.16 8.88 22.13
N PRO A 713 3.97 7.77 22.89
CA PRO A 713 4.46 6.45 22.51
C PRO A 713 3.95 6.04 21.13
N GLU A 714 4.72 5.27 20.40
CA GLU A 714 4.26 4.76 19.11
C GLU A 714 3.11 3.75 19.30
N PRO A 715 1.92 4.04 18.78
CA PRO A 715 0.82 3.09 18.85
C PRO A 715 1.09 1.89 17.94
N PRO A 716 0.46 0.74 18.20
CA PRO A 716 0.50 -0.39 17.29
C PRO A 716 0.06 0.04 15.89
N ARG A 717 0.80 -0.40 14.87
CA ARG A 717 0.52 0.01 13.48
C ARG A 717 -0.89 -0.38 13.08
N ALA A 718 -1.57 0.53 12.39
CA ALA A 718 -2.91 0.30 11.88
C ALA A 718 -2.97 -0.97 11.02
N GLY A 719 -3.97 -1.80 11.25
CA GLY A 719 -4.18 -3.05 10.52
C GLY A 719 -3.54 -4.29 11.15
N LEU A 720 -2.67 -4.16 12.14
CA LEU A 720 -2.17 -5.31 12.89
C LEU A 720 -3.28 -5.95 13.73
N THR A 721 -3.28 -7.26 13.77
CA THR A 721 -4.17 -8.04 14.65
C THR A 721 -3.59 -8.18 16.05
N SER A 722 -2.28 -8.32 16.14
CA SER A 722 -1.51 -8.31 17.39
C SER A 722 -0.07 -7.85 17.13
N THR A 723 0.60 -7.40 18.19
CA THR A 723 2.04 -7.08 18.17
C THR A 723 2.66 -7.34 19.54
N VAL A 724 3.98 -7.37 19.61
CA VAL A 724 4.71 -7.49 20.88
C VAL A 724 4.49 -6.22 21.69
N ALA A 725 4.20 -6.35 22.98
CA ALA A 725 4.03 -5.23 23.90
C ALA A 725 5.39 -4.59 24.22
N ASP A 726 5.46 -3.27 24.18
CA ASP A 726 6.58 -2.53 24.75
C ASP A 726 6.35 -2.37 26.26
N LYS A 727 7.33 -2.79 27.04
CA LYS A 727 7.27 -2.71 28.51
C LYS A 727 7.23 -1.28 29.06
N ALA A 728 7.69 -0.31 28.28
CA ALA A 728 7.69 1.10 28.67
C ALA A 728 6.32 1.77 28.45
N THR A 729 5.44 1.14 27.66
CA THR A 729 4.14 1.71 27.30
C THR A 729 3.06 1.20 28.27
N PRO A 730 2.30 2.09 28.92
CA PRO A 730 1.25 1.70 29.87
C PRO A 730 0.12 0.90 29.20
N GLU A 731 -0.47 -0.04 29.94
CA GLU A 731 -1.61 -0.81 29.45
C GLU A 731 -2.79 0.07 29.04
N ALA A 732 -3.03 1.16 29.78
CA ALA A 732 -4.10 2.11 29.48
C ALA A 732 -3.95 2.77 28.10
N PHE A 733 -2.70 3.00 27.66
CA PHE A 733 -2.42 3.50 26.31
C PHE A 733 -2.81 2.48 25.23
N TYR A 734 -2.43 1.21 25.41
CA TYR A 734 -2.83 0.16 24.47
C TYR A 734 -4.35 0.00 24.40
N ARG A 735 -5.04 0.11 25.53
CA ARG A 735 -6.50 0.05 25.57
C ARG A 735 -7.14 1.21 24.82
N ALA A 736 -6.64 2.42 24.99
CA ALA A 736 -7.07 3.57 24.20
C ALA A 736 -6.78 3.38 22.70
N ALA A 737 -5.69 2.69 22.35
CA ALA A 737 -5.38 2.31 20.99
C ALA A 737 -6.29 1.19 20.42
N GLY A 738 -7.21 0.65 21.21
CA GLY A 738 -8.08 -0.46 20.80
C GLY A 738 -7.45 -1.84 20.91
N PHE A 739 -6.40 -1.98 21.76
CA PHE A 739 -5.71 -3.24 22.02
C PHE A 739 -5.84 -3.66 23.49
N HIS A 740 -5.88 -4.95 23.70
CA HIS A 740 -5.87 -5.57 25.02
C HIS A 740 -4.49 -6.18 25.27
N LEU A 741 -3.90 -5.92 26.43
CA LEU A 741 -2.61 -6.49 26.83
C LEU A 741 -2.80 -7.95 27.25
N CYS A 742 -2.18 -8.87 26.51
CA CYS A 742 -2.23 -10.30 26.74
C CYS A 742 -0.80 -10.85 26.95
N GLY A 743 -0.31 -10.71 28.16
CA GLY A 743 1.07 -11.11 28.50
C GLY A 743 2.12 -10.35 27.69
N PRO A 744 2.95 -11.03 26.89
CA PRO A 744 4.00 -10.36 26.09
C PRO A 744 3.48 -9.67 24.83
N ARG A 745 2.20 -9.81 24.50
CA ARG A 745 1.60 -9.25 23.29
C ARG A 745 0.40 -8.37 23.60
N VAL A 746 0.15 -7.43 22.70
CA VAL A 746 -1.10 -6.69 22.67
C VAL A 746 -1.92 -7.18 21.48
N VAL A 747 -3.18 -7.49 21.72
CA VAL A 747 -4.12 -8.04 20.74
C VAL A 747 -5.24 -7.03 20.52
N ARG A 748 -5.58 -6.75 19.26
CA ARG A 748 -6.68 -5.83 18.95
C ARG A 748 -8.00 -6.41 19.50
N ILE A 749 -8.79 -5.57 20.15
CA ILE A 749 -9.94 -5.99 20.95
C ILE A 749 -10.95 -6.81 20.13
N ASP A 750 -11.30 -6.38 18.93
CA ASP A 750 -12.22 -7.12 18.05
C ASP A 750 -11.70 -8.52 17.65
N ILE A 751 -10.38 -8.64 17.54
CA ILE A 751 -9.70 -9.92 17.25
C ILE A 751 -9.68 -10.80 18.48
N LEU A 752 -9.45 -10.22 19.65
CA LEU A 752 -9.50 -10.94 20.93
C LEU A 752 -10.90 -11.53 21.20
N GLU A 753 -11.93 -10.71 20.95
CA GLU A 753 -13.31 -11.16 21.12
C GLU A 753 -13.70 -12.23 20.08
N ARG A 754 -13.15 -12.14 18.88
CA ARG A 754 -13.31 -13.17 17.86
C ARG A 754 -12.59 -14.47 18.25
N LEU A 755 -11.43 -14.37 18.87
CA LEU A 755 -10.75 -15.54 19.45
C LEU A 755 -11.62 -16.19 20.55
N ALA A 756 -12.21 -15.37 21.42
CA ALA A 756 -13.15 -15.86 22.44
C ALA A 756 -14.37 -16.56 21.84
N ASP A 757 -14.91 -16.05 20.74
CA ASP A 757 -16.03 -16.65 20.00
C ASP A 757 -15.65 -17.99 19.35
N LEU A 758 -14.39 -18.17 18.94
CA LEU A 758 -13.86 -19.47 18.49
C LEU A 758 -13.69 -20.46 19.64
N ILE A 759 -13.20 -19.99 20.79
CA ILE A 759 -12.92 -20.85 21.94
C ILE A 759 -14.21 -21.31 22.62
N ARG A 760 -15.22 -20.43 22.71
CA ARG A 760 -16.48 -20.71 23.45
C ARG A 760 -17.19 -22.00 23.04
N PRO A 761 -17.42 -22.30 21.75
CA PRO A 761 -18.04 -23.56 21.33
C PRO A 761 -17.16 -24.77 21.64
N LEU A 762 -15.82 -24.63 21.64
CA LEU A 762 -14.90 -25.71 21.97
C LEU A 762 -14.98 -26.09 23.47
N LEU A 763 -15.10 -25.07 24.34
CA LEU A 763 -15.30 -25.26 25.77
C LEU A 763 -16.69 -25.78 26.14
N ALA A 764 -17.69 -25.39 25.36
CA ALA A 764 -19.07 -25.80 25.59
C ALA A 764 -19.38 -27.24 25.15
N TRP A 765 -18.62 -27.73 24.15
CA TRP A 765 -18.83 -29.07 23.62
C TRP A 765 -18.48 -30.15 24.65
N ARG A 766 -19.36 -31.18 24.76
CA ARG A 766 -19.20 -32.34 25.66
C ARG A 766 -19.32 -33.63 24.84
N VAL A 767 -18.59 -34.66 25.25
CA VAL A 767 -18.59 -35.98 24.57
C VAL A 767 -19.99 -36.61 24.51
N ASP A 768 -20.86 -36.28 25.47
CA ASP A 768 -22.21 -36.82 25.58
C ASP A 768 -23.30 -36.01 24.82
N SER A 769 -22.91 -35.00 24.02
CA SER A 769 -23.86 -34.18 23.28
C SER A 769 -24.37 -34.95 22.04
N PRO A 770 -25.66 -35.34 21.98
CA PRO A 770 -26.16 -36.14 20.89
C PRO A 770 -26.29 -35.33 19.60
N GLY A 771 -25.54 -35.71 18.57
CA GLY A 771 -25.80 -35.33 17.17
C GLY A 771 -24.96 -34.21 16.54
N ASP A 772 -24.09 -33.52 17.27
CA ASP A 772 -23.28 -32.46 16.68
C ASP A 772 -21.93 -32.97 16.18
N LYS A 773 -21.52 -32.49 15.00
CA LYS A 773 -20.14 -32.68 14.52
C LYS A 773 -19.16 -32.10 15.53
N VAL A 774 -18.19 -32.91 15.95
CA VAL A 774 -17.13 -32.48 16.87
C VAL A 774 -16.44 -31.23 16.30
N PRO A 775 -16.48 -30.06 16.98
CA PRO A 775 -15.77 -28.91 16.52
C PRO A 775 -14.25 -29.19 16.53
N ALA A 776 -13.55 -28.78 15.45
CA ALA A 776 -12.11 -28.99 15.36
C ALA A 776 -11.38 -28.32 16.53
N GLY A 777 -10.69 -29.11 17.37
CA GLY A 777 -10.01 -28.62 18.56
C GLY A 777 -10.78 -28.80 19.86
N ALA A 778 -12.00 -29.29 19.88
CA ALA A 778 -12.72 -29.60 21.13
C ALA A 778 -12.21 -30.90 21.76
N THR A 779 -11.95 -30.89 23.05
CA THR A 779 -11.47 -32.09 23.79
C THR A 779 -12.57 -32.80 24.57
N GLY A 780 -13.71 -32.13 24.79
CA GLY A 780 -14.87 -32.69 25.48
C GLY A 780 -14.82 -32.71 27.01
N ASP A 781 -13.66 -32.38 27.59
CA ASP A 781 -13.43 -32.28 29.04
C ASP A 781 -13.55 -30.85 29.58
N GLY A 782 -13.97 -29.91 28.73
CA GLY A 782 -14.01 -28.47 29.04
C GLY A 782 -12.73 -27.73 28.68
N GLY A 783 -11.78 -28.41 28.01
CA GLY A 783 -10.59 -27.86 27.41
C GLY A 783 -10.74 -27.71 25.88
N PHE A 784 -9.66 -27.29 25.24
CA PHE A 784 -9.56 -27.24 23.78
C PHE A 784 -8.08 -27.34 23.37
N THR A 785 -7.85 -27.78 22.14
CA THR A 785 -6.52 -27.73 21.52
C THR A 785 -6.41 -26.51 20.64
N ILE A 786 -5.21 -25.90 20.61
CA ILE A 786 -4.91 -24.79 19.72
C ILE A 786 -5.06 -25.25 18.26
N VAL A 787 -5.93 -24.59 17.53
CA VAL A 787 -6.14 -24.85 16.11
C VAL A 787 -5.46 -23.78 15.25
N PRO A 788 -5.05 -24.09 14.01
CA PRO A 788 -4.36 -23.15 13.14
C PRO A 788 -5.11 -21.83 12.90
N GLU A 789 -6.43 -21.87 12.96
CA GLU A 789 -7.29 -20.71 12.80
C GLU A 789 -7.06 -19.66 13.91
N MET A 790 -6.85 -20.09 15.15
CA MET A 790 -6.55 -19.18 16.27
C MET A 790 -5.24 -18.45 16.09
N MET A 791 -4.20 -19.15 15.60
CA MET A 791 -2.90 -18.54 15.27
C MET A 791 -3.02 -17.58 14.09
N SER A 792 -3.75 -17.98 13.07
CA SER A 792 -3.99 -17.16 11.88
C SER A 792 -4.68 -15.84 12.20
N ILE A 793 -5.66 -15.86 13.09
CA ILE A 793 -6.39 -14.64 13.49
C ILE A 793 -5.49 -13.66 14.24
N LEU A 794 -4.65 -14.15 15.15
CA LEU A 794 -3.74 -13.30 15.91
C LEU A 794 -2.46 -12.93 15.15
N GLY A 795 -2.05 -13.75 14.20
CA GLY A 795 -0.80 -13.56 13.47
C GLY A 795 0.42 -13.81 14.38
N CYS A 796 0.37 -14.84 15.22
CA CYS A 796 1.43 -15.18 16.18
C CYS A 796 1.78 -16.67 16.11
N SER A 797 2.94 -17.03 16.67
CA SER A 797 3.38 -18.42 16.79
C SER A 797 2.56 -19.20 17.83
N PRO A 798 2.59 -20.55 17.84
CA PRO A 798 1.92 -21.37 18.84
C PRO A 798 2.34 -21.03 20.27
N ASP A 799 3.62 -20.74 20.48
CA ASP A 799 4.18 -20.41 21.78
C ASP A 799 3.65 -19.06 22.28
N GLU A 800 3.64 -18.07 21.41
CA GLU A 800 3.10 -16.75 21.73
C GLU A 800 1.59 -16.82 21.98
N LEU A 801 0.85 -17.63 21.23
CA LEU A 801 -0.58 -17.86 21.50
C LEU A 801 -0.78 -18.52 22.86
N GLY A 802 0.08 -19.46 23.24
CA GLY A 802 0.07 -20.07 24.57
C GLY A 802 0.21 -19.05 25.68
N GLU A 803 1.13 -18.08 25.54
CA GLU A 803 1.29 -17.00 26.53
C GLU A 803 0.08 -16.04 26.55
N VAL A 804 -0.50 -15.73 25.38
CA VAL A 804 -1.75 -14.96 25.29
C VAL A 804 -2.87 -15.68 26.03
N LEU A 805 -3.07 -16.97 25.80
CA LEU A 805 -4.11 -17.76 26.47
C LEU A 805 -3.88 -17.84 27.98
N LYS A 806 -2.65 -17.98 28.45
CA LYS A 806 -2.34 -17.93 29.90
C LYS A 806 -2.73 -16.60 30.52
N SER A 807 -2.46 -15.49 29.85
CA SER A 807 -2.81 -14.17 30.34
C SER A 807 -4.33 -13.93 30.41
N LEU A 808 -5.09 -14.67 29.61
CA LEU A 808 -6.57 -14.66 29.62
C LEU A 808 -7.18 -15.63 30.63
N GLY A 809 -6.34 -16.29 31.46
CA GLY A 809 -6.79 -17.21 32.50
C GLY A 809 -6.93 -18.67 32.08
N PHE A 810 -6.47 -19.05 30.90
CA PHE A 810 -6.45 -20.43 30.48
C PHE A 810 -5.19 -21.15 30.99
N TRP A 811 -5.35 -22.40 31.42
CA TRP A 811 -4.23 -23.29 31.69
C TRP A 811 -3.73 -23.88 30.36
N VAL A 812 -2.44 -23.73 30.06
CA VAL A 812 -1.85 -24.22 28.79
C VAL A 812 -0.84 -25.33 29.11
N GLU A 813 -1.08 -26.54 28.59
CA GLU A 813 -0.21 -27.70 28.69
C GLU A 813 0.24 -28.14 27.31
N ARG A 814 1.53 -28.49 27.18
CA ARG A 814 2.06 -29.12 25.96
C ARG A 814 1.98 -30.64 26.06
N LYS A 815 1.21 -31.24 25.16
CA LYS A 815 1.16 -32.71 25.01
C LYS A 815 1.85 -33.12 23.74
N THR A 816 2.81 -34.05 23.86
CA THR A 816 3.41 -34.68 22.68
C THR A 816 2.40 -35.68 22.12
N VAL A 817 1.83 -35.37 20.95
CA VAL A 817 0.96 -36.29 20.22
C VAL A 817 1.85 -37.23 19.43
N THR A 818 1.98 -38.47 19.84
CA THR A 818 2.51 -39.54 18.98
C THR A 818 1.47 -39.78 17.87
N PRO A 819 1.85 -39.66 16.58
CA PRO A 819 0.95 -40.03 15.49
C PRO A 819 0.54 -41.49 15.67
N ALA A 820 -0.79 -41.71 15.60
CA ALA A 820 -1.29 -43.08 15.57
C ALA A 820 -0.71 -43.82 14.35
N PRO A 821 -0.35 -45.12 14.47
CA PRO A 821 0.30 -45.92 13.46
C PRO A 821 -0.51 -46.04 12.17
#